data_4301be74b116bf3d0012880d103f69eb
#
_entry.id   4301be74b116bf3d0012880d103f69eb
#
_cell.length_a   1.000
_cell.length_b   1.000
_cell.length_c   1.000
_cell.angle_alpha   90.00
_cell.angle_beta   90.00
_cell.angle_gamma   90.00
#
_symmetry.space_group_name_H-M   'P 1'
#
loop_
_entity.id
_entity.type
_entity.pdbx_description
1 polymer ?
#
loop_
_entity_poly.entity_id
_entity_poly.type
_entity_poly.pdbx_seq_one_letter_code
_entity_poly.pdbx_strand_id
1 'polypeptide(L)'
;MRTILWRLKWTLPIFLLSLTVSYAQTDAQKAQISAAYDQSTLSDLQAIFQSKAEANKQRAIQLATANGWEVSKLNNDGTIDELVNVSPDGRPIYYTIYNQDAAISTRANHLNTGGNLGLNLDGQNMTAHVWDGGPTRVTHQEFDGAGGTNRVSINDGVTSLNGNSFHAQHVTGTIVASGVQPAAKGMAWQADALTHDWNNDLAEATTEAANGMLISNHSYGFRASLVPDWYFGAYIEESRDWDALMYNSPFYLMVVAAGNDGNDNSSNASPLNGASSFDKLTGHSTSKNNMVVANGQDANIAADGSLNSVTINSSSSEGPTDDLRIKPDITGNGTGVYSTYDNSDVAYNSISGTSMASPNVAGTLLLLQQHASNERGSFVRSSTLKGVALHTADDAGIAGPDAVYGWGLMNARAAALAISQNGNESIVDELTLSAGQSYSITVDADGTNPLIASISWTDPAGTANTGTTNLTTPVLVNDLDIRVTQGGSTFTPYRLTGVNSNSTGDNTVDPYERIDVNGASGSYTITVTHKGSLSGGSQNFALVVTGLTGTPVVCNATMPTGLAASNISFATATLTWDAVPAATYDVRYREVGTSSWTTSAVSGTTTDLTGLTATTQYEAQVRSKCSDGSNSAYSSSATFTTTQFQLSYCASNGQ
;
A
#
# COMPACT_ATOMS: atom_id res chain seq x y z
N MET A 1 14.96 -78.01 -16.48
CA MET A 1 15.39 -76.81 -15.69
C MET A 1 14.33 -75.72 -15.85
N ARG A 2 13.59 -75.45 -14.81
CA ARG A 2 12.47 -74.45 -14.84
C ARG A 2 13.03 -73.14 -14.32
N THR A 3 12.99 -72.09 -15.15
CA THR A 3 13.32 -70.71 -14.79
C THR A 3 12.04 -69.99 -14.31
N ILE A 4 12.03 -69.52 -13.05
CA ILE A 4 10.96 -68.78 -12.45
C ILE A 4 11.23 -67.27 -12.72
N LEU A 5 10.35 -66.60 -13.47
CA LEU A 5 10.31 -65.15 -13.63
C LEU A 5 9.56 -64.50 -12.47
N TRP A 6 10.25 -63.74 -11.65
CA TRP A 6 9.65 -62.84 -10.68
C TRP A 6 9.23 -61.54 -11.39
N ARG A 7 7.93 -61.26 -11.40
CA ARG A 7 7.38 -59.98 -11.81
C ARG A 7 7.33 -59.06 -10.57
N LEU A 8 8.23 -58.07 -10.54
CA LEU A 8 8.18 -56.97 -9.58
C LEU A 8 7.09 -55.97 -10.02
N LYS A 9 5.98 -55.87 -9.30
CA LYS A 9 4.98 -54.80 -9.48
C LYS A 9 5.48 -53.55 -8.78
N TRP A 10 5.90 -52.56 -9.54
CA TRP A 10 6.11 -51.20 -9.05
C TRP A 10 4.74 -50.51 -8.94
N THR A 11 4.25 -50.30 -7.73
CA THR A 11 3.16 -49.38 -7.47
C THR A 11 3.79 -47.99 -7.22
N LEU A 12 3.70 -47.15 -8.23
CA LEU A 12 4.03 -45.73 -8.10
C LEU A 12 2.94 -45.08 -7.23
N PRO A 13 3.25 -44.42 -6.10
CA PRO A 13 2.27 -43.60 -5.41
C PRO A 13 2.00 -42.35 -6.26
N ILE A 14 0.78 -42.23 -6.76
CA ILE A 14 0.28 -40.99 -7.34
C ILE A 14 0.19 -39.97 -6.19
N PHE A 15 1.18 -39.08 -6.10
CA PHE A 15 1.04 -37.85 -5.32
C PHE A 15 -0.01 -36.98 -6.05
N LEU A 16 -1.24 -36.97 -5.57
CA LEU A 16 -2.16 -35.88 -5.87
C LEU A 16 -1.59 -34.62 -5.23
N LEU A 17 -0.87 -33.82 -6.03
CA LEU A 17 -0.61 -32.43 -5.70
C LEU A 17 -1.98 -31.74 -5.71
N SER A 18 -2.56 -31.48 -4.56
CA SER A 18 -3.66 -30.54 -4.44
C SER A 18 -3.10 -29.17 -4.82
N LEU A 19 -3.36 -28.74 -6.06
CA LEU A 19 -3.23 -27.36 -6.47
C LEU A 19 -4.19 -26.55 -5.60
N THR A 20 -3.69 -25.98 -4.51
CA THR A 20 -4.37 -24.86 -3.87
C THR A 20 -4.29 -23.72 -4.85
N VAL A 21 -5.40 -23.43 -5.52
CA VAL A 21 -5.56 -22.20 -6.29
C VAL A 21 -5.48 -21.09 -5.23
N SER A 22 -4.35 -20.39 -5.18
CA SER A 22 -4.19 -19.20 -4.37
C SER A 22 -4.98 -18.10 -5.07
N TYR A 23 -6.15 -17.76 -4.54
CA TYR A 23 -6.84 -16.54 -4.93
C TYR A 23 -6.11 -15.35 -4.29
N ALA A 24 -6.03 -14.22 -5.01
CA ALA A 24 -5.76 -12.91 -4.42
C ALA A 24 -6.67 -12.72 -3.21
N GLN A 25 -6.35 -11.84 -2.28
CA GLN A 25 -7.07 -11.59 -1.03
C GLN A 25 -8.31 -12.49 -0.83
N THR A 26 -8.28 -13.37 0.14
CA THR A 26 -9.43 -14.25 0.40
C THR A 26 -10.68 -13.45 0.76
N ASP A 27 -11.87 -13.98 0.49
CA ASP A 27 -13.13 -13.33 0.88
C ASP A 27 -13.18 -12.99 2.38
N ALA A 28 -12.55 -13.82 3.23
CA ALA A 28 -12.42 -13.55 4.66
C ALA A 28 -11.54 -12.32 4.95
N GLN A 29 -10.43 -12.14 4.23
CA GLN A 29 -9.57 -10.96 4.35
C GLN A 29 -10.26 -9.70 3.84
N LYS A 30 -10.95 -9.77 2.69
CA LYS A 30 -11.77 -8.66 2.17
C LYS A 30 -12.88 -8.29 3.13
N ALA A 31 -13.57 -9.27 3.71
CA ALA A 31 -14.60 -9.05 4.72
C ALA A 31 -14.05 -8.42 6.00
N GLN A 32 -12.84 -8.80 6.43
CA GLN A 32 -12.18 -8.18 7.59
C GLN A 32 -11.85 -6.71 7.34
N ILE A 33 -11.34 -6.37 6.15
CA ILE A 33 -11.07 -5.00 5.74
C ILE A 33 -12.37 -4.19 5.71
N SER A 34 -13.34 -4.67 4.95
CA SER A 34 -14.62 -3.98 4.73
C SER A 34 -15.48 -3.86 5.99
N ALA A 35 -15.32 -4.76 6.95
CA ALA A 35 -16.00 -4.66 8.25
C ALA A 35 -15.57 -3.45 9.10
N ALA A 36 -14.39 -2.87 8.81
CA ALA A 36 -13.92 -1.65 9.45
C ALA A 36 -14.52 -0.36 8.83
N TYR A 37 -15.28 -0.47 7.74
CA TYR A 37 -15.82 0.64 6.98
C TYR A 37 -17.30 0.90 7.27
N ASP A 38 -17.71 2.16 7.20
CA ASP A 38 -19.13 2.49 7.09
C ASP A 38 -19.59 2.26 5.64
N GLN A 39 -20.11 1.07 5.38
CA GLN A 39 -20.58 0.66 4.06
C GLN A 39 -21.71 1.55 3.53
N SER A 40 -22.52 2.15 4.42
CA SER A 40 -23.58 3.07 4.06
C SER A 40 -23.00 4.37 3.50
N THR A 41 -22.01 4.94 4.21
CA THR A 41 -21.29 6.14 3.75
C THR A 41 -20.58 5.91 2.43
N LEU A 42 -19.92 4.75 2.24
CA LEU A 42 -19.24 4.43 0.98
C LEU A 42 -20.23 4.26 -0.18
N SER A 43 -21.39 3.66 0.06
CA SER A 43 -22.45 3.54 -0.94
C SER A 43 -22.99 4.92 -1.35
N ASP A 44 -23.20 5.83 -0.39
CA ASP A 44 -23.64 7.20 -0.68
C ASP A 44 -22.58 7.99 -1.45
N LEU A 45 -21.29 7.87 -1.05
CA LEU A 45 -20.17 8.49 -1.77
C LEU A 45 -20.05 7.97 -3.20
N GLN A 46 -20.16 6.67 -3.41
CA GLN A 46 -20.12 6.06 -4.74
C GLN A 46 -21.23 6.64 -5.64
N ALA A 47 -22.47 6.73 -5.15
CA ALA A 47 -23.58 7.29 -5.90
C ALA A 47 -23.39 8.79 -6.21
N ILE A 48 -22.85 9.57 -5.26
CA ILE A 48 -22.52 10.98 -5.43
C ILE A 48 -21.42 11.14 -6.49
N PHE A 49 -20.33 10.39 -6.39
CA PHE A 49 -19.20 10.48 -7.31
C PHE A 49 -19.57 10.02 -8.71
N GLN A 50 -20.33 8.94 -8.85
CA GLN A 50 -20.86 8.47 -10.13
C GLN A 50 -21.70 9.57 -10.81
N SER A 51 -22.66 10.15 -10.09
CA SER A 51 -23.52 11.22 -10.62
C SER A 51 -22.72 12.47 -11.00
N LYS A 52 -21.69 12.80 -10.21
CA LYS A 52 -20.80 13.93 -10.46
C LYS A 52 -19.93 13.71 -11.70
N ALA A 53 -19.32 12.54 -11.85
CA ALA A 53 -18.50 12.21 -13.02
C ALA A 53 -19.31 12.27 -14.30
N GLU A 54 -20.51 11.68 -14.32
CA GLU A 54 -21.43 11.74 -15.46
C GLU A 54 -21.83 13.18 -15.81
N ALA A 55 -22.19 13.99 -14.82
CA ALA A 55 -22.57 15.39 -15.02
C ALA A 55 -21.39 16.23 -15.55
N ASN A 56 -20.19 16.04 -15.00
CA ASN A 56 -18.98 16.73 -15.43
C ASN A 56 -18.59 16.37 -16.86
N LYS A 57 -18.58 15.07 -17.21
CA LYS A 57 -18.27 14.59 -18.55
C LYS A 57 -19.30 15.12 -19.59
N GLN A 58 -20.59 15.08 -19.26
CA GLN A 58 -21.63 15.62 -20.12
C GLN A 58 -21.49 17.13 -20.33
N ARG A 59 -21.23 17.89 -19.26
CA ARG A 59 -20.94 19.33 -19.34
C ARG A 59 -19.72 19.61 -20.20
N ALA A 60 -18.63 18.84 -20.01
CA ALA A 60 -17.42 18.98 -20.80
C ALA A 60 -17.66 18.74 -22.28
N ILE A 61 -18.40 17.69 -22.67
CA ILE A 61 -18.75 17.38 -24.04
C ILE A 61 -19.63 18.48 -24.67
N GLN A 62 -20.62 19.01 -23.91
CA GLN A 62 -21.47 20.12 -24.39
C GLN A 62 -20.64 21.38 -24.66
N LEU A 63 -19.74 21.74 -23.76
CA LEU A 63 -18.86 22.90 -23.93
C LEU A 63 -17.81 22.65 -25.01
N ALA A 64 -17.29 21.43 -25.17
CA ALA A 64 -16.41 21.05 -26.26
C ALA A 64 -17.09 21.29 -27.63
N THR A 65 -18.33 20.87 -27.79
CA THR A 65 -19.10 21.10 -29.00
C THR A 65 -19.30 22.61 -29.28
N ALA A 66 -19.54 23.40 -28.22
CA ALA A 66 -19.79 24.84 -28.36
C ALA A 66 -18.49 25.64 -28.67
N ASN A 67 -17.34 25.17 -28.17
CA ASN A 67 -16.06 25.90 -28.27
C ASN A 67 -15.07 25.26 -29.25
N GLY A 68 -15.42 24.15 -29.91
CA GLY A 68 -14.57 23.47 -30.89
C GLY A 68 -13.41 22.71 -30.24
N TRP A 69 -13.57 22.27 -28.98
CA TRP A 69 -12.54 21.44 -28.32
C TRP A 69 -12.65 19.98 -28.76
N GLU A 70 -11.52 19.31 -28.87
CA GLU A 70 -11.50 17.87 -29.12
C GLU A 70 -11.84 17.11 -27.80
N VAL A 71 -12.82 16.22 -27.84
CA VAL A 71 -13.18 15.37 -26.69
C VAL A 71 -12.08 14.32 -26.45
N SER A 72 -11.45 13.87 -27.52
CA SER A 72 -10.29 12.99 -27.51
C SER A 72 -9.29 13.49 -28.54
N LYS A 73 -8.07 13.78 -28.13
CA LYS A 73 -7.03 14.37 -28.99
C LYS A 73 -5.87 13.41 -29.11
N LEU A 74 -5.57 12.99 -30.35
CA LEU A 74 -4.36 12.22 -30.64
C LEU A 74 -3.16 13.18 -30.72
N ASN A 75 -2.15 12.95 -29.88
CA ASN A 75 -0.90 13.72 -29.87
C ASN A 75 0.09 13.19 -30.92
N ASN A 76 1.13 13.97 -31.23
CA ASN A 76 2.13 13.61 -32.23
C ASN A 76 3.00 12.39 -31.82
N ASP A 77 3.07 12.07 -30.56
CA ASP A 77 3.76 10.91 -30.00
C ASP A 77 2.89 9.64 -29.94
N GLY A 78 1.62 9.74 -30.36
CA GLY A 78 0.66 8.63 -30.39
C GLY A 78 -0.19 8.49 -29.13
N THR A 79 0.04 9.31 -28.10
CA THR A 79 -0.78 9.34 -26.89
C THR A 79 -2.11 10.03 -27.13
N ILE A 80 -3.07 9.83 -26.23
CA ILE A 80 -4.40 10.44 -26.30
C ILE A 80 -4.61 11.31 -25.06
N ASP A 81 -4.95 12.59 -25.27
CA ASP A 81 -5.52 13.43 -24.24
C ASP A 81 -7.04 13.24 -24.24
N GLU A 82 -7.67 12.99 -23.13
CA GLU A 82 -9.11 12.83 -23.00
C GLU A 82 -9.73 13.94 -22.15
N LEU A 83 -10.74 14.62 -22.70
CA LEU A 83 -11.48 15.64 -21.98
C LEU A 83 -12.35 15.02 -20.89
N VAL A 84 -12.03 15.28 -19.63
CA VAL A 84 -12.72 14.67 -18.46
C VAL A 84 -13.63 15.65 -17.72
N ASN A 85 -13.29 16.94 -17.71
CA ASN A 85 -14.02 17.95 -16.95
C ASN A 85 -13.86 19.36 -17.58
N VAL A 86 -14.48 20.33 -16.96
CA VAL A 86 -14.27 21.77 -17.23
C VAL A 86 -14.11 22.49 -15.90
N SER A 87 -13.05 23.27 -15.77
CA SER A 87 -12.79 24.08 -14.57
C SER A 87 -13.91 25.07 -14.26
N PRO A 88 -14.04 25.61 -13.04
CA PRO A 88 -15.04 26.61 -12.68
C PRO A 88 -14.98 27.87 -13.56
N ASP A 89 -13.80 28.28 -14.03
CA ASP A 89 -13.59 29.41 -14.94
C ASP A 89 -13.78 29.07 -16.43
N GLY A 90 -14.18 27.82 -16.75
CA GLY A 90 -14.63 27.39 -18.07
C GLY A 90 -13.54 26.85 -18.99
N ARG A 91 -12.35 26.48 -18.50
CA ARG A 91 -11.28 25.83 -19.28
C ARG A 91 -11.45 24.32 -19.35
N PRO A 92 -11.12 23.68 -20.49
CA PRO A 92 -11.19 22.22 -20.60
C PRO A 92 -10.08 21.56 -19.79
N ILE A 93 -10.42 20.50 -19.07
CA ILE A 93 -9.50 19.67 -18.29
C ILE A 93 -9.30 18.34 -19.00
N TYR A 94 -8.06 18.01 -19.32
CA TYR A 94 -7.67 16.75 -19.96
C TYR A 94 -6.79 15.91 -19.05
N TYR A 95 -7.02 14.59 -19.05
CA TYR A 95 -6.07 13.59 -18.57
C TYR A 95 -5.04 13.27 -19.65
N THR A 96 -3.80 12.97 -19.25
CA THR A 96 -2.67 12.58 -20.10
C THR A 96 -1.71 11.63 -19.32
N ILE A 97 -0.73 10.99 -19.98
CA ILE A 97 0.09 9.87 -19.45
C ILE A 97 1.60 10.11 -19.42
N TYR A 98 2.40 9.26 -18.68
CA TYR A 98 3.84 9.44 -18.39
C TYR A 98 4.60 8.15 -17.97
N ASN A 99 5.99 8.00 -18.07
CA ASN A 99 6.69 6.71 -17.85
C ASN A 99 8.22 6.59 -17.61
N GLN A 100 8.75 5.54 -16.83
CA GLN A 100 9.92 4.53 -16.88
C GLN A 100 10.78 4.16 -15.59
N ASP A 101 11.45 2.95 -15.37
CA ASP A 101 12.42 2.00 -14.63
C ASP A 101 12.68 1.91 -13.07
N ALA A 102 12.70 0.68 -12.33
CA ALA A 102 12.38 0.71 -10.94
C ALA A 102 12.75 -0.22 -9.77
N ALA A 103 12.99 -1.52 -9.90
CA ALA A 103 12.97 -2.41 -8.70
C ALA A 103 14.17 -2.34 -7.73
N ILE A 104 15.37 -2.05 -8.23
CA ILE A 104 16.59 -2.00 -7.40
C ILE A 104 16.58 -0.74 -6.56
N SER A 105 16.16 0.38 -7.13
CA SER A 105 16.17 1.68 -6.48
C SER A 105 15.31 1.73 -5.22
N THR A 106 14.15 1.08 -5.20
CA THR A 106 13.26 1.00 -4.01
C THR A 106 13.57 -0.18 -3.09
N ARG A 107 14.53 -1.04 -3.41
CA ARG A 107 14.90 -2.26 -2.68
C ARG A 107 13.75 -3.28 -2.59
N ALA A 108 12.78 -3.25 -3.47
CA ALA A 108 11.75 -4.29 -3.58
C ALA A 108 12.38 -5.68 -3.77
N ASN A 109 13.48 -5.76 -4.52
CA ASN A 109 14.26 -6.98 -4.74
C ASN A 109 14.83 -7.60 -3.46
N HIS A 110 15.00 -6.84 -2.36
CA HIS A 110 15.42 -7.39 -1.07
C HIS A 110 14.31 -8.15 -0.34
N LEU A 111 13.05 -7.85 -0.67
CA LEU A 111 11.86 -8.47 -0.09
C LEU A 111 11.45 -9.74 -0.84
N ASN A 112 11.68 -9.77 -2.16
CA ASN A 112 11.27 -10.87 -3.02
C ASN A 112 11.97 -12.19 -2.67
N THR A 113 11.46 -13.31 -3.21
CA THR A 113 12.09 -14.63 -3.11
C THR A 113 13.55 -14.59 -3.59
N GLY A 114 14.46 -15.01 -2.72
CA GLY A 114 15.91 -14.95 -2.93
C GLY A 114 16.54 -13.60 -2.59
N GLY A 115 15.77 -12.63 -2.12
CA GLY A 115 16.27 -11.34 -1.62
C GLY A 115 17.00 -11.45 -0.28
N ASN A 116 17.79 -10.42 0.07
CA ASN A 116 18.70 -10.44 1.21
C ASN A 116 18.00 -10.56 2.59
N LEU A 117 16.70 -10.23 2.68
CA LEU A 117 15.94 -10.36 3.92
C LEU A 117 15.34 -11.77 4.12
N GLY A 118 15.31 -12.61 3.07
CA GLY A 118 14.75 -13.97 3.15
C GLY A 118 13.23 -14.02 3.39
N LEU A 119 12.51 -12.92 3.15
CA LEU A 119 11.08 -12.80 3.44
C LEU A 119 10.19 -13.51 2.41
N ASN A 120 10.69 -13.70 1.19
CA ASN A 120 9.98 -14.34 0.07
C ASN A 120 8.61 -13.71 -0.24
N LEU A 121 8.57 -12.39 -0.25
CA LEU A 121 7.38 -11.61 -0.57
C LEU A 121 7.35 -11.31 -2.07
N ASP A 122 6.43 -11.92 -2.80
CA ASP A 122 6.30 -11.75 -4.24
C ASP A 122 4.91 -11.23 -4.64
N GLY A 123 4.06 -10.88 -3.66
CA GLY A 123 2.69 -10.44 -3.87
C GLY A 123 1.66 -11.57 -3.86
N GLN A 124 2.01 -12.78 -3.42
CA GLN A 124 1.07 -13.89 -3.29
C GLN A 124 -0.15 -13.49 -2.45
N ASN A 125 -1.35 -13.79 -2.93
CA ASN A 125 -2.61 -13.42 -2.30
C ASN A 125 -2.84 -11.90 -2.15
N MET A 126 -2.20 -11.10 -3.00
CA MET A 126 -2.41 -9.65 -3.06
C MET A 126 -3.03 -9.28 -4.41
N THR A 127 -3.81 -8.20 -4.42
CA THR A 127 -4.40 -7.62 -5.63
C THR A 127 -3.98 -6.17 -5.75
N ALA A 128 -3.39 -5.80 -6.89
CA ALA A 128 -3.17 -4.42 -7.29
C ALA A 128 -4.39 -3.92 -8.07
N HIS A 129 -4.79 -2.67 -7.85
CA HIS A 129 -5.77 -2.00 -8.71
C HIS A 129 -5.06 -0.93 -9.53
N VAL A 130 -5.39 -0.82 -10.80
CA VAL A 130 -4.73 0.12 -11.72
C VAL A 130 -5.80 0.87 -12.51
N TRP A 131 -5.83 2.19 -12.40
CA TRP A 131 -6.57 3.07 -13.29
C TRP A 131 -5.62 3.73 -14.26
N ASP A 132 -5.96 3.75 -15.57
CA ASP A 132 -5.11 4.31 -16.60
C ASP A 132 -5.91 4.74 -17.85
N GLY A 133 -5.26 5.37 -18.84
CA GLY A 133 -5.90 5.93 -20.04
C GLY A 133 -6.37 4.93 -21.08
N GLY A 134 -6.20 3.63 -20.85
CA GLY A 134 -6.65 2.58 -21.75
C GLY A 134 -6.58 1.20 -21.11
N PRO A 135 -7.25 0.20 -21.72
CA PRO A 135 -7.26 -1.15 -21.19
C PRO A 135 -5.89 -1.83 -21.37
N THR A 136 -5.53 -2.66 -20.39
CA THR A 136 -4.36 -3.51 -20.41
C THR A 136 -4.57 -4.69 -21.38
N ARG A 137 -3.54 -5.09 -22.15
CA ARG A 137 -3.53 -6.34 -22.94
C ARG A 137 -3.38 -7.52 -22.00
N VAL A 138 -4.48 -8.06 -21.51
CA VAL A 138 -4.50 -9.14 -20.51
C VAL A 138 -3.91 -10.48 -21.03
N THR A 139 -3.80 -10.65 -22.36
CA THR A 139 -3.23 -11.86 -22.98
C THR A 139 -1.70 -11.88 -22.99
N HIS A 140 -1.03 -10.83 -22.50
CA HIS A 140 0.43 -10.76 -22.49
C HIS A 140 1.03 -11.88 -21.64
N GLN A 141 2.12 -12.53 -22.14
CA GLN A 141 2.74 -13.71 -21.51
C GLN A 141 3.18 -13.49 -20.05
N GLU A 142 3.46 -12.26 -19.63
CA GLU A 142 3.83 -11.90 -18.26
C GLU A 142 2.66 -12.00 -17.27
N PHE A 143 1.43 -12.06 -17.76
CA PHE A 143 0.21 -12.09 -16.96
C PHE A 143 -0.41 -13.47 -16.81
N ASP A 144 0.02 -14.46 -17.61
CA ASP A 144 -0.52 -15.81 -17.58
C ASP A 144 -0.11 -16.63 -16.34
N GLY A 145 0.88 -16.16 -15.57
CA GLY A 145 1.39 -16.85 -14.39
C GLY A 145 2.03 -18.21 -14.68
N ALA A 146 2.61 -18.84 -13.67
CA ALA A 146 3.12 -20.19 -13.76
C ALA A 146 1.94 -21.18 -13.85
N GLY A 147 1.62 -21.63 -15.07
CA GLY A 147 0.50 -22.57 -15.33
C GLY A 147 -0.61 -22.03 -16.21
N GLY A 148 -0.48 -20.82 -16.76
CA GLY A 148 -1.38 -20.26 -17.77
C GLY A 148 -2.71 -19.76 -17.21
N THR A 149 -2.76 -19.35 -15.94
CA THR A 149 -3.90 -18.62 -15.35
C THR A 149 -3.65 -17.13 -15.48
N ASN A 150 -4.56 -16.42 -16.15
CA ASN A 150 -4.45 -14.98 -16.27
C ASN A 150 -4.66 -14.29 -14.91
N ARG A 151 -3.63 -13.58 -14.43
CA ARG A 151 -3.64 -12.82 -13.16
C ARG A 151 -4.09 -11.38 -13.32
N VAL A 152 -4.28 -10.93 -14.56
CA VAL A 152 -4.72 -9.56 -14.86
C VAL A 152 -6.09 -9.62 -15.53
N SER A 153 -7.03 -8.84 -15.02
CA SER A 153 -8.37 -8.71 -15.60
C SER A 153 -8.79 -7.25 -15.69
N ILE A 154 -9.58 -6.95 -16.74
CA ILE A 154 -10.21 -5.64 -16.91
C ILE A 154 -11.53 -5.69 -16.14
N ASN A 155 -11.72 -4.74 -15.23
CA ASN A 155 -12.88 -4.71 -14.34
C ASN A 155 -13.89 -3.59 -14.69
N ASP A 156 -13.82 -3.06 -15.90
CA ASP A 156 -14.79 -2.13 -16.45
C ASP A 156 -15.23 -2.54 -17.86
N GLY A 157 -16.03 -1.68 -18.54
CA GLY A 157 -16.55 -1.94 -19.87
C GLY A 157 -15.58 -1.65 -21.04
N VAL A 158 -14.43 -1.01 -20.79
CA VAL A 158 -13.49 -0.60 -21.83
C VAL A 158 -12.45 -1.70 -22.05
N THR A 159 -12.66 -2.55 -23.06
CA THR A 159 -11.82 -3.73 -23.34
C THR A 159 -11.03 -3.63 -24.64
N SER A 160 -11.35 -2.69 -25.53
CA SER A 160 -10.65 -2.52 -26.81
C SER A 160 -9.43 -1.64 -26.64
N LEU A 161 -8.25 -2.16 -26.99
CA LEU A 161 -6.99 -1.40 -26.93
C LEU A 161 -7.11 -0.08 -27.69
N ASN A 162 -6.56 0.99 -27.13
CA ASN A 162 -6.53 2.34 -27.67
C ASN A 162 -5.12 2.92 -27.68
N GLY A 163 -4.93 4.20 -28.03
CA GLY A 163 -3.64 4.84 -28.08
C GLY A 163 -2.90 4.98 -26.73
N ASN A 164 -3.57 4.76 -25.60
CA ASN A 164 -2.98 4.78 -24.26
C ASN A 164 -2.76 3.37 -23.68
N SER A 165 -3.20 2.31 -24.37
CA SER A 165 -3.07 0.94 -23.86
C SER A 165 -1.61 0.50 -23.62
N PHE A 166 -0.65 1.03 -24.39
CA PHE A 166 0.76 0.77 -24.13
C PHE A 166 1.19 1.23 -22.74
N HIS A 167 0.61 2.35 -22.27
CA HIS A 167 0.90 2.93 -20.97
C HIS A 167 0.28 2.08 -19.85
N ALA A 168 -1.02 1.81 -19.89
CA ALA A 168 -1.70 0.91 -18.97
C ALA A 168 -1.01 -0.47 -18.88
N GLN A 169 -0.60 -1.00 -20.03
CA GLN A 169 0.16 -2.25 -20.14
C GLN A 169 1.48 -2.17 -19.37
N HIS A 170 2.23 -1.09 -19.58
CA HIS A 170 3.54 -0.89 -18.96
C HIS A 170 3.43 -0.68 -17.45
N VAL A 171 2.47 0.14 -17.00
CA VAL A 171 2.15 0.38 -15.58
C VAL A 171 1.79 -0.92 -14.88
N THR A 172 0.86 -1.68 -15.44
CA THR A 172 0.43 -2.98 -14.89
C THR A 172 1.59 -3.96 -14.80
N GLY A 173 2.42 -4.04 -15.86
CA GLY A 173 3.61 -4.90 -15.87
C GLY A 173 4.65 -4.51 -14.83
N THR A 174 4.85 -3.21 -14.58
CA THR A 174 5.77 -2.72 -13.53
C THR A 174 5.36 -3.23 -12.14
N ILE A 175 4.06 -3.45 -11.90
CA ILE A 175 3.58 -4.01 -10.63
C ILE A 175 3.65 -5.54 -10.64
N VAL A 176 3.07 -6.22 -11.69
CA VAL A 176 2.73 -7.65 -11.59
C VAL A 176 3.35 -8.55 -12.68
N ALA A 177 4.22 -8.07 -13.57
CA ALA A 177 4.85 -8.93 -14.58
C ALA A 177 5.60 -10.09 -13.94
N SER A 178 5.34 -11.32 -14.40
CA SER A 178 5.83 -12.58 -13.78
C SER A 178 7.34 -12.81 -13.93
N GLY A 179 8.01 -12.09 -14.85
CA GLY A 179 9.44 -12.24 -15.12
C GLY A 179 9.76 -13.36 -16.10
N VAL A 180 8.86 -13.69 -17.04
CA VAL A 180 9.19 -14.48 -18.26
C VAL A 180 10.39 -13.82 -18.95
N GLN A 181 10.36 -12.48 -19.07
CA GLN A 181 11.52 -11.67 -19.33
C GLN A 181 12.06 -11.12 -17.99
N PRO A 182 13.19 -11.63 -17.48
CA PRO A 182 13.68 -11.27 -16.14
C PRO A 182 13.89 -9.76 -15.92
N ALA A 183 14.27 -9.02 -16.98
CA ALA A 183 14.48 -7.58 -16.91
C ALA A 183 13.15 -6.78 -16.76
N ALA A 184 12.01 -7.38 -17.10
CA ALA A 184 10.69 -6.77 -17.02
C ALA A 184 9.89 -7.24 -15.79
N LYS A 185 10.51 -7.98 -14.88
CA LYS A 185 9.84 -8.54 -13.69
C LYS A 185 9.26 -7.44 -12.82
N GLY A 186 7.98 -7.54 -12.49
CA GLY A 186 7.26 -6.60 -11.65
C GLY A 186 7.66 -6.68 -10.17
N MET A 187 7.33 -5.64 -9.40
CA MET A 187 7.64 -5.56 -7.96
C MET A 187 6.97 -6.70 -7.18
N ALA A 188 5.66 -6.89 -7.40
CA ALA A 188 4.81 -7.90 -6.77
C ALA A 188 4.39 -8.94 -7.84
N TRP A 189 5.36 -9.61 -8.41
CA TRP A 189 5.25 -10.42 -9.62
C TRP A 189 4.34 -11.67 -9.52
N GLN A 190 3.84 -12.00 -8.33
CA GLN A 190 2.83 -13.04 -8.11
C GLN A 190 1.47 -12.47 -7.67
N ALA A 191 1.33 -11.14 -7.61
CA ALA A 191 0.03 -10.53 -7.33
C ALA A 191 -0.89 -10.60 -8.55
N ASP A 192 -2.20 -10.57 -8.29
CA ASP A 192 -3.20 -10.32 -9.32
C ASP A 192 -3.35 -8.81 -9.56
N ALA A 193 -3.91 -8.41 -10.71
CA ALA A 193 -4.26 -7.04 -10.97
C ALA A 193 -5.67 -6.90 -11.56
N LEU A 194 -6.42 -5.93 -11.05
CA LEU A 194 -7.67 -5.44 -11.62
C LEU A 194 -7.40 -4.09 -12.28
N THR A 195 -7.68 -3.97 -13.58
CA THR A 195 -7.40 -2.77 -14.35
C THR A 195 -8.68 -2.11 -14.79
N HIS A 196 -8.67 -0.78 -14.79
CA HIS A 196 -9.79 0.09 -15.09
C HIS A 196 -9.35 1.20 -16.05
N ASP A 197 -10.27 1.70 -16.85
CA ASP A 197 -10.14 2.97 -17.57
C ASP A 197 -10.28 4.15 -16.58
N TRP A 198 -9.67 5.28 -16.86
CA TRP A 198 -9.70 6.45 -15.97
C TRP A 198 -11.03 7.22 -15.92
N ASN A 199 -12.03 6.83 -16.73
CA ASN A 199 -13.35 7.42 -16.66
C ASN A 199 -14.13 6.87 -15.46
N ASN A 200 -14.73 7.76 -14.65
CA ASN A 200 -15.40 7.41 -13.39
C ASN A 200 -14.48 6.82 -12.28
N ASP A 201 -13.18 7.03 -12.39
CA ASP A 201 -12.15 6.50 -11.50
C ASP A 201 -12.52 6.58 -10.01
N LEU A 202 -12.97 7.75 -9.53
CA LEU A 202 -13.34 7.95 -8.12
C LEU A 202 -14.55 7.11 -7.69
N ALA A 203 -15.58 6.97 -8.56
CA ALA A 203 -16.76 6.18 -8.26
C ALA A 203 -16.44 4.67 -8.25
N GLU A 204 -15.63 4.22 -9.20
CA GLU A 204 -15.14 2.84 -9.28
C GLU A 204 -14.22 2.51 -8.12
N ALA A 205 -13.25 3.39 -7.81
CA ALA A 205 -12.38 3.23 -6.64
C ALA A 205 -13.16 3.19 -5.33
N THR A 206 -14.27 3.93 -5.22
CA THR A 206 -15.16 3.85 -4.06
C THR A 206 -15.80 2.46 -3.94
N THR A 207 -16.22 1.88 -5.07
CA THR A 207 -16.76 0.52 -5.13
C THR A 207 -15.71 -0.52 -4.75
N GLU A 208 -14.52 -0.42 -5.33
CA GLU A 208 -13.42 -1.35 -5.05
C GLU A 208 -12.92 -1.23 -3.60
N ALA A 209 -12.83 -0.01 -3.05
CA ALA A 209 -12.49 0.20 -1.64
C ALA A 209 -13.52 -0.46 -0.71
N ALA A 210 -14.83 -0.29 -1.00
CA ALA A 210 -15.90 -0.94 -0.24
C ALA A 210 -15.80 -2.48 -0.27
N ASN A 211 -15.19 -3.04 -1.33
CA ASN A 211 -14.92 -4.47 -1.49
C ASN A 211 -13.56 -4.92 -0.95
N GLY A 212 -12.81 -4.04 -0.26
CA GLY A 212 -11.56 -4.39 0.41
C GLY A 212 -10.29 -4.13 -0.40
N MET A 213 -10.31 -3.22 -1.38
CA MET A 213 -9.12 -2.73 -2.04
C MET A 213 -8.14 -2.13 -1.03
N LEU A 214 -6.86 -2.48 -1.15
CA LEU A 214 -5.79 -1.97 -0.30
C LEU A 214 -4.96 -0.88 -0.97
N ILE A 215 -4.60 -1.08 -2.24
CA ILE A 215 -3.70 -0.18 -2.99
C ILE A 215 -4.21 -0.03 -4.41
N SER A 216 -4.26 1.23 -4.87
CA SER A 216 -4.44 1.55 -6.28
C SER A 216 -3.27 2.37 -6.81
N ASN A 217 -3.03 2.25 -8.11
CA ASN A 217 -2.08 3.06 -8.85
C ASN A 217 -2.79 3.94 -9.87
N HIS A 218 -2.49 5.24 -9.86
CA HIS A 218 -3.00 6.26 -10.77
C HIS A 218 -1.83 6.98 -11.43
N SER A 219 -1.49 6.54 -12.63
CA SER A 219 -0.35 7.07 -13.39
C SER A 219 -0.76 8.14 -14.39
N TYR A 220 -1.66 9.02 -14.03
CA TYR A 220 -2.21 10.09 -14.85
C TYR A 220 -2.53 11.33 -14.01
N GLY A 221 -2.80 12.45 -14.65
CA GLY A 221 -3.14 13.70 -14.01
C GLY A 221 -3.62 14.76 -15.00
N PHE A 222 -3.83 15.96 -14.53
CA PHE A 222 -4.24 17.08 -15.37
C PHE A 222 -3.09 17.53 -16.27
N ARG A 223 -3.43 17.95 -17.49
CA ARG A 223 -2.47 18.56 -18.38
C ARG A 223 -2.18 20.00 -17.93
N ALA A 224 -1.01 20.21 -17.34
CA ALA A 224 -0.61 21.48 -16.72
C ALA A 224 -0.81 22.70 -17.61
N SER A 225 -0.47 22.63 -18.91
CA SER A 225 -0.61 23.76 -19.85
C SER A 225 -2.06 24.18 -20.15
N LEU A 226 -3.06 23.43 -19.66
CA LEU A 226 -4.48 23.69 -19.91
C LEU A 226 -5.27 24.07 -18.65
N VAL A 227 -4.70 23.87 -17.46
CA VAL A 227 -5.35 24.29 -16.21
C VAL A 227 -5.12 25.78 -15.92
N PRO A 228 -6.00 26.45 -15.17
CA PRO A 228 -5.76 27.82 -14.73
C PRO A 228 -4.71 27.88 -13.62
N ASP A 229 -3.99 29.01 -13.49
CA ASP A 229 -2.90 29.19 -12.53
C ASP A 229 -3.25 28.78 -11.09
N TRP A 230 -4.48 29.01 -10.66
CA TRP A 230 -4.91 28.68 -9.29
C TRP A 230 -5.09 27.18 -9.03
N TYR A 231 -4.92 26.30 -10.03
CA TYR A 231 -4.94 24.84 -9.87
C TYR A 231 -3.61 24.30 -9.36
N PHE A 232 -2.51 24.99 -9.64
CA PHE A 232 -1.18 24.56 -9.20
C PHE A 232 -1.08 24.68 -7.68
N GLY A 233 -0.58 23.66 -7.02
CA GLY A 233 -0.46 23.56 -5.58
C GLY A 233 -1.79 23.49 -4.81
N ALA A 234 -2.91 23.78 -5.45
CA ALA A 234 -4.19 23.99 -4.79
C ALA A 234 -4.89 22.68 -4.40
N TYR A 235 -5.48 22.67 -3.20
CA TYR A 235 -6.41 21.63 -2.76
C TYR A 235 -7.79 21.90 -3.36
N ILE A 236 -8.06 21.32 -4.52
CA ILE A 236 -9.30 21.53 -5.27
C ILE A 236 -10.38 20.50 -4.90
N GLU A 237 -11.54 20.58 -5.53
CA GLU A 237 -12.66 19.68 -5.28
C GLU A 237 -12.29 18.21 -5.51
N GLU A 238 -11.51 17.89 -6.54
CA GLU A 238 -11.04 16.53 -6.81
C GLU A 238 -10.13 16.01 -5.68
N SER A 239 -9.19 16.82 -5.20
CA SER A 239 -8.32 16.46 -4.07
C SER A 239 -9.14 16.16 -2.80
N ARG A 240 -10.18 16.97 -2.54
CA ARG A 240 -11.11 16.79 -1.42
C ARG A 240 -11.90 15.48 -1.54
N ASP A 241 -12.38 15.15 -2.72
CA ASP A 241 -13.23 13.98 -2.95
C ASP A 241 -12.41 12.69 -2.80
N TRP A 242 -11.18 12.66 -3.29
CA TRP A 242 -10.25 11.55 -3.02
C TRP A 242 -9.92 11.41 -1.53
N ASP A 243 -9.71 12.52 -0.82
CA ASP A 243 -9.52 12.48 0.63
C ASP A 243 -10.76 11.96 1.36
N ALA A 244 -11.96 12.30 0.90
CA ALA A 244 -13.22 11.80 1.47
C ALA A 244 -13.34 10.29 1.31
N LEU A 245 -12.99 9.74 0.14
CA LEU A 245 -12.95 8.29 -0.08
C LEU A 245 -11.95 7.62 0.85
N MET A 246 -10.68 8.07 0.88
CA MET A 246 -9.64 7.44 1.70
C MET A 246 -9.93 7.55 3.20
N TYR A 247 -10.50 8.64 3.67
CA TYR A 247 -10.90 8.79 5.07
C TYR A 247 -11.98 7.78 5.49
N ASN A 248 -12.94 7.49 4.60
CA ASN A 248 -13.99 6.50 4.84
C ASN A 248 -13.57 5.05 4.53
N SER A 249 -12.37 4.87 3.96
CA SER A 249 -11.78 3.57 3.63
C SER A 249 -10.36 3.44 4.22
N PRO A 250 -10.21 3.36 5.56
CA PRO A 250 -8.93 3.54 6.25
C PRO A 250 -7.84 2.52 5.92
N PHE A 251 -8.11 1.46 5.16
CA PHE A 251 -7.09 0.52 4.66
C PHE A 251 -6.68 0.83 3.21
N TYR A 252 -7.41 1.68 2.50
CA TYR A 252 -7.14 2.01 1.12
C TYR A 252 -6.13 3.15 0.99
N LEU A 253 -5.05 2.91 0.24
CA LEU A 253 -4.02 3.89 -0.13
C LEU A 253 -3.96 4.08 -1.64
N MET A 254 -4.25 5.29 -2.11
CA MET A 254 -4.06 5.71 -3.49
C MET A 254 -2.61 6.11 -3.73
N VAL A 255 -1.96 5.55 -4.73
CA VAL A 255 -0.59 5.91 -5.17
C VAL A 255 -0.67 6.64 -6.50
N VAL A 256 -0.05 7.81 -6.58
CA VAL A 256 -0.26 8.78 -7.66
C VAL A 256 1.06 9.27 -8.21
N ALA A 257 1.16 9.38 -9.54
CA ALA A 257 2.27 10.06 -10.20
C ALA A 257 2.25 11.57 -9.93
N ALA A 258 3.39 12.18 -9.59
CA ALA A 258 3.47 13.61 -9.31
C ALA A 258 3.20 14.50 -10.55
N GLY A 259 3.44 13.98 -11.75
CA GLY A 259 3.37 14.72 -13.00
C GLY A 259 4.75 14.89 -13.64
N ASN A 260 4.80 15.32 -14.92
CA ASN A 260 6.06 15.46 -15.66
C ASN A 260 6.30 16.87 -16.21
N ASP A 261 5.86 17.85 -15.46
CA ASP A 261 5.99 19.26 -15.84
C ASP A 261 7.22 19.93 -15.21
N GLY A 262 8.18 19.14 -14.68
CA GLY A 262 9.41 19.65 -14.04
C GLY A 262 10.21 20.62 -14.91
N ASN A 263 10.20 20.43 -16.23
CA ASN A 263 10.84 21.33 -17.19
C ASN A 263 9.94 22.48 -17.66
N ASP A 264 8.64 22.49 -17.30
CA ASP A 264 7.71 23.55 -17.66
C ASP A 264 7.67 24.64 -16.59
N ASN A 265 8.35 25.74 -16.87
CA ASN A 265 8.39 26.92 -16.01
C ASN A 265 7.46 28.05 -16.49
N SER A 266 6.49 27.73 -17.36
CA SER A 266 5.66 28.72 -18.06
C SER A 266 4.16 28.51 -17.92
N SER A 267 3.69 27.29 -17.72
CA SER A 267 2.26 26.99 -17.62
C SER A 267 1.60 27.55 -16.35
N ASN A 268 2.33 27.60 -15.23
CA ASN A 268 1.94 28.37 -14.05
C ASN A 268 2.51 29.79 -14.17
N ALA A 269 1.67 30.75 -14.56
CA ALA A 269 2.09 32.14 -14.69
C ALA A 269 2.24 32.89 -13.35
N SER A 270 1.73 32.32 -12.28
CA SER A 270 1.72 32.91 -10.92
C SER A 270 2.21 31.90 -9.87
N PRO A 271 3.41 31.32 -10.00
CA PRO A 271 3.88 30.27 -9.12
C PRO A 271 4.06 30.78 -7.67
N LEU A 272 3.89 29.90 -6.71
CA LEU A 272 4.03 30.22 -5.28
C LEU A 272 5.38 30.90 -4.99
N ASN A 273 5.34 32.05 -4.34
CA ASN A 273 6.50 32.90 -4.08
C ASN A 273 7.30 33.33 -5.34
N GLY A 274 6.70 33.25 -6.53
CA GLY A 274 7.37 33.56 -7.81
C GLY A 274 8.41 32.52 -8.24
N ALA A 275 8.40 31.34 -7.66
CA ALA A 275 9.38 30.28 -7.91
C ALA A 275 8.93 29.33 -9.02
N SER A 276 9.13 29.67 -10.28
CA SER A 276 8.64 28.93 -11.46
C SER A 276 9.18 27.49 -11.61
N SER A 277 10.25 27.14 -10.90
CA SER A 277 10.80 25.78 -10.85
C SER A 277 10.07 24.87 -9.84
N PHE A 278 9.07 25.38 -9.15
CA PHE A 278 8.27 24.69 -8.12
C PHE A 278 6.79 24.89 -8.39
N ASP A 279 5.91 24.36 -7.48
CA ASP A 279 4.47 24.60 -7.53
C ASP A 279 3.84 24.10 -8.85
N LYS A 280 4.10 22.81 -9.18
CA LYS A 280 3.68 22.19 -10.44
C LYS A 280 2.68 21.05 -10.26
N LEU A 281 2.31 20.72 -9.01
CA LEU A 281 1.35 19.67 -8.71
C LEU A 281 -0.07 20.16 -8.96
N THR A 282 -0.92 19.29 -9.53
CA THR A 282 -2.32 19.62 -9.83
C THR A 282 -3.25 18.44 -9.54
N GLY A 283 -4.56 18.72 -9.40
CA GLY A 283 -5.58 17.69 -9.28
C GLY A 283 -5.40 16.80 -8.05
N HIS A 284 -5.57 15.49 -8.22
CA HIS A 284 -5.45 14.53 -7.13
C HIS A 284 -4.03 14.46 -6.51
N SER A 285 -2.98 14.96 -7.20
CA SER A 285 -1.63 15.02 -6.62
C SER A 285 -1.52 16.02 -5.45
N THR A 286 -2.54 16.84 -5.18
CA THR A 286 -2.57 17.73 -4.03
C THR A 286 -3.47 17.23 -2.89
N SER A 287 -4.00 15.99 -2.97
CA SER A 287 -4.72 15.35 -1.86
C SER A 287 -3.80 15.11 -0.65
N LYS A 288 -4.36 15.05 0.56
CA LYS A 288 -3.59 14.86 1.81
C LYS A 288 -3.22 13.41 2.06
N ASN A 289 -4.17 12.50 1.80
CA ASN A 289 -4.12 11.12 2.28
C ASN A 289 -3.43 10.15 1.32
N ASN A 290 -3.29 10.52 0.04
CA ASN A 290 -2.61 9.71 -0.98
C ASN A 290 -1.08 9.68 -0.83
N MET A 291 -0.42 8.81 -1.61
CA MET A 291 1.04 8.76 -1.78
C MET A 291 1.40 9.33 -3.16
N VAL A 292 1.90 10.54 -3.22
CA VAL A 292 2.37 11.19 -4.46
C VAL A 292 3.83 10.87 -4.69
N VAL A 293 4.15 10.36 -5.88
CA VAL A 293 5.46 9.78 -6.18
C VAL A 293 6.21 10.61 -7.21
N ALA A 294 7.38 11.12 -6.82
CA ALA A 294 8.35 11.76 -7.70
C ALA A 294 9.19 10.74 -8.47
N ASN A 295 9.72 11.14 -9.63
CA ASN A 295 10.53 10.31 -10.51
C ASN A 295 12.02 10.50 -10.26
N GLY A 296 12.67 9.56 -9.54
CA GLY A 296 14.12 9.42 -9.47
C GLY A 296 14.68 8.65 -10.66
N GLN A 297 15.95 8.93 -10.99
CA GLN A 297 16.76 8.09 -11.88
C GLN A 297 17.20 6.82 -11.10
N ASP A 298 17.88 5.89 -11.79
CA ASP A 298 18.47 4.72 -11.16
C ASP A 298 19.33 5.12 -9.98
N ALA A 299 18.98 4.64 -8.79
CA ALA A 299 19.71 4.90 -7.58
C ALA A 299 20.96 4.02 -7.49
N ASN A 300 22.07 4.58 -7.05
CA ASN A 300 23.26 3.83 -6.69
C ASN A 300 23.09 3.25 -5.29
N ILE A 301 22.74 1.96 -5.21
CA ILE A 301 22.50 1.24 -3.98
C ILE A 301 23.70 0.35 -3.67
N ALA A 302 24.23 0.44 -2.45
CA ALA A 302 25.29 -0.41 -1.97
C ALA A 302 24.78 -1.86 -1.72
N ALA A 303 25.70 -2.82 -1.59
CA ALA A 303 25.36 -4.24 -1.41
C ALA A 303 24.59 -4.52 -0.10
N ASP A 304 24.74 -3.68 0.91
CA ASP A 304 23.98 -3.75 2.17
C ASP A 304 22.58 -3.11 2.11
N GLY A 305 22.25 -2.49 0.97
CA GLY A 305 20.98 -1.80 0.70
C GLY A 305 21.00 -0.30 1.05
N SER A 306 22.12 0.26 1.50
CA SER A 306 22.25 1.69 1.77
C SER A 306 22.28 2.50 0.47
N LEU A 307 21.73 3.74 0.51
CA LEU A 307 21.76 4.68 -0.61
C LEU A 307 23.12 5.37 -0.67
N ASN A 308 23.82 5.24 -1.83
CA ASN A 308 25.00 6.05 -2.11
C ASN A 308 24.61 7.39 -2.79
N SER A 309 23.71 7.35 -3.75
CA SER A 309 23.20 8.55 -4.43
C SER A 309 21.96 8.24 -5.27
N VAL A 310 21.10 9.24 -5.43
CA VAL A 310 19.99 9.27 -6.39
C VAL A 310 19.89 10.68 -6.98
N THR A 311 19.46 10.78 -8.22
CA THR A 311 19.21 12.06 -8.91
C THR A 311 17.75 12.09 -9.34
N ILE A 312 17.04 13.20 -9.11
CA ILE A 312 15.69 13.38 -9.63
C ILE A 312 15.74 13.48 -11.16
N ASN A 313 14.75 12.95 -11.84
CA ASN A 313 14.56 13.21 -13.24
C ASN A 313 14.02 14.64 -13.43
N SER A 314 14.64 15.43 -14.29
CA SER A 314 14.28 16.83 -14.48
C SER A 314 12.86 17.07 -14.99
N SER A 315 12.17 16.02 -15.45
CA SER A 315 10.77 16.13 -15.85
C SER A 315 9.79 15.94 -14.67
N SER A 316 10.25 15.43 -13.51
CA SER A 316 9.38 15.22 -12.36
C SER A 316 8.80 16.54 -11.86
N SER A 317 7.46 16.62 -11.74
CA SER A 317 6.81 17.82 -11.21
C SER A 317 7.17 18.03 -9.75
N GLU A 318 7.59 19.23 -9.41
CA GLU A 318 7.94 19.65 -8.06
C GLU A 318 6.71 20.27 -7.35
N GLY A 319 6.64 20.04 -6.03
CA GLY A 319 5.73 20.75 -5.16
C GLY A 319 6.27 22.14 -4.75
N PRO A 320 5.96 22.58 -3.54
CA PRO A 320 4.99 22.01 -2.60
C PRO A 320 3.54 22.32 -3.01
N THR A 321 2.57 21.99 -2.14
CA THR A 321 1.23 22.55 -2.28
C THR A 321 1.19 24.02 -1.79
N ASP A 322 0.12 24.75 -2.12
CA ASP A 322 -0.08 26.15 -1.74
C ASP A 322 0.04 26.41 -0.22
N ASP A 323 -0.44 25.49 0.58
CA ASP A 323 -0.37 25.53 2.04
C ASP A 323 0.93 24.96 2.63
N LEU A 324 1.94 24.69 1.76
CA LEU A 324 3.25 24.15 2.10
C LEU A 324 3.24 22.72 2.67
N ARG A 325 2.26 21.87 2.31
CA ARG A 325 2.38 20.43 2.57
C ARG A 325 3.56 19.86 1.78
N ILE A 326 4.25 18.90 2.39
CA ILE A 326 5.35 18.17 1.77
C ILE A 326 4.77 17.24 0.71
N LYS A 327 4.84 17.69 -0.54
CA LYS A 327 4.48 16.95 -1.74
C LYS A 327 5.54 17.24 -2.83
N PRO A 328 5.93 16.22 -3.65
CA PRO A 328 5.54 14.81 -3.57
C PRO A 328 5.77 14.23 -2.17
N ASP A 329 5.14 13.08 -1.84
CA ASP A 329 5.38 12.42 -0.56
C ASP A 329 6.72 11.68 -0.55
N ILE A 330 7.06 10.99 -1.65
CA ILE A 330 8.20 10.08 -1.75
C ILE A 330 8.73 10.01 -3.19
N THR A 331 9.97 9.60 -3.34
CA THR A 331 10.57 9.31 -4.65
C THR A 331 10.61 7.81 -4.90
N GLY A 332 10.14 7.39 -6.08
CA GLY A 332 10.37 6.08 -6.67
C GLY A 332 11.27 6.19 -7.90
N ASN A 333 11.73 5.07 -8.43
CA ASN A 333 12.43 5.09 -9.70
C ASN A 333 11.43 5.04 -10.87
N GLY A 334 11.52 5.98 -11.76
CA GLY A 334 10.73 6.10 -12.98
C GLY A 334 11.55 6.49 -14.21
N THR A 335 12.85 6.19 -14.28
CA THR A 335 13.73 6.53 -15.39
C THR A 335 14.45 5.29 -15.92
N GLY A 336 14.25 4.84 -17.15
CA GLY A 336 14.86 3.64 -17.75
C GLY A 336 14.07 2.30 -17.56
N VAL A 337 12.67 2.17 -17.10
CA VAL A 337 11.89 0.93 -16.84
C VAL A 337 11.61 0.14 -18.10
N TYR A 338 12.09 -1.02 -18.10
CA TYR A 338 11.77 -2.02 -19.08
C TYR A 338 10.59 -2.86 -18.57
N SER A 339 9.44 -2.75 -19.20
CA SER A 339 8.22 -3.45 -18.81
C SER A 339 7.44 -3.95 -20.01
N THR A 340 6.30 -4.60 -19.76
CA THR A 340 5.40 -5.11 -20.80
C THR A 340 4.86 -3.97 -21.68
N TYR A 341 4.58 -4.28 -22.96
CA TYR A 341 4.06 -3.33 -23.92
C TYR A 341 2.91 -3.93 -24.72
N ASP A 342 2.00 -3.12 -25.24
CA ASP A 342 0.74 -3.59 -25.82
C ASP A 342 0.81 -4.04 -27.30
N ASN A 343 1.93 -3.83 -27.99
CA ASN A 343 2.08 -4.15 -29.43
C ASN A 343 1.90 -5.64 -29.75
N SER A 344 2.15 -6.53 -28.81
CA SER A 344 1.89 -7.98 -28.91
C SER A 344 1.91 -8.63 -27.53
N ASP A 345 1.54 -9.91 -27.47
CA ASP A 345 1.54 -10.69 -26.21
C ASP A 345 2.96 -10.97 -25.66
N VAL A 346 3.99 -10.59 -26.40
CA VAL A 346 5.41 -10.79 -26.04
C VAL A 346 6.22 -9.49 -26.17
N ALA A 347 5.55 -8.34 -26.28
CA ALA A 347 6.21 -7.06 -26.50
C ALA A 347 6.65 -6.42 -25.17
N TYR A 348 7.81 -5.77 -25.22
CA TYR A 348 8.38 -5.00 -24.13
C TYR A 348 8.92 -3.68 -24.67
N ASN A 349 8.96 -2.70 -23.83
CA ASN A 349 9.57 -1.42 -24.17
C ASN A 349 10.15 -0.74 -22.92
N SER A 350 10.99 0.23 -23.15
CA SER A 350 11.54 1.13 -22.15
C SER A 350 11.04 2.56 -22.38
N ILE A 351 10.42 3.22 -21.40
CA ILE A 351 9.87 4.62 -21.49
C ILE A 351 10.08 5.50 -20.19
N SER A 352 9.84 6.89 -20.04
CA SER A 352 10.18 7.85 -18.91
C SER A 352 9.04 8.62 -18.25
N GLY A 353 8.94 8.65 -16.88
CA GLY A 353 8.05 9.57 -16.14
C GLY A 353 7.67 9.14 -14.73
N THR A 354 6.98 10.01 -14.02
CA THR A 354 6.42 9.74 -12.69
C THR A 354 5.42 8.59 -12.69
N SER A 355 4.85 8.28 -13.85
CA SER A 355 3.91 7.17 -14.04
C SER A 355 4.51 5.77 -13.86
N MET A 356 5.83 5.59 -13.87
CA MET A 356 6.50 4.33 -13.50
C MET A 356 7.10 4.37 -12.12
N ALA A 357 7.48 5.54 -11.66
CA ALA A 357 7.79 5.73 -10.25
C ALA A 357 6.58 5.37 -9.37
N SER A 358 5.38 5.76 -9.78
CA SER A 358 4.13 5.42 -9.07
C SER A 358 3.89 3.91 -8.98
N PRO A 359 3.83 3.11 -10.06
CA PRO A 359 3.63 1.67 -9.95
C PRO A 359 4.81 0.93 -9.31
N ASN A 360 6.03 1.44 -9.42
CA ASN A 360 7.18 0.94 -8.66
C ASN A 360 6.92 1.05 -7.15
N VAL A 361 6.48 2.20 -6.68
CA VAL A 361 6.12 2.41 -5.27
C VAL A 361 4.87 1.61 -4.91
N ALA A 362 3.82 1.61 -5.74
CA ALA A 362 2.58 0.88 -5.47
C ALA A 362 2.81 -0.63 -5.31
N GLY A 363 3.56 -1.24 -6.24
CA GLY A 363 3.93 -2.66 -6.15
C GLY A 363 4.80 -2.97 -4.93
N THR A 364 5.71 -2.07 -4.58
CA THR A 364 6.54 -2.20 -3.37
C THR A 364 5.71 -2.07 -2.09
N LEU A 365 4.76 -1.14 -2.03
CA LEU A 365 3.82 -1.02 -0.90
C LEU A 365 2.92 -2.25 -0.77
N LEU A 366 2.56 -2.88 -1.88
CA LEU A 366 1.80 -4.13 -1.86
C LEU A 366 2.59 -5.26 -1.18
N LEU A 367 3.91 -5.35 -1.43
CA LEU A 367 4.80 -6.29 -0.71
C LEU A 367 4.91 -5.95 0.78
N LEU A 368 4.98 -4.68 1.14
CA LEU A 368 5.04 -4.25 2.56
C LEU A 368 3.71 -4.54 3.28
N GLN A 369 2.57 -4.38 2.60
CA GLN A 369 1.27 -4.73 3.15
C GLN A 369 1.13 -6.24 3.34
N GLN A 370 1.63 -7.05 2.38
CA GLN A 370 1.74 -8.50 2.52
C GLN A 370 2.61 -8.87 3.74
N HIS A 371 3.77 -8.21 3.89
CA HIS A 371 4.66 -8.44 5.01
C HIS A 371 3.99 -8.12 6.36
N ALA A 372 3.36 -6.95 6.46
CA ALA A 372 2.64 -6.56 7.67
C ALA A 372 1.53 -7.55 8.04
N SER A 373 0.79 -8.04 7.02
CA SER A 373 -0.23 -9.07 7.23
C SER A 373 0.38 -10.41 7.69
N ASN A 374 1.54 -10.80 7.18
CA ASN A 374 2.24 -12.01 7.61
C ASN A 374 2.70 -11.92 9.07
N GLU A 375 3.25 -10.76 9.48
CA GLU A 375 3.75 -10.55 10.85
C GLU A 375 2.63 -10.38 11.88
N ARG A 376 1.50 -9.75 11.50
CA ARG A 376 0.44 -9.35 12.43
C ARG A 376 -0.81 -10.23 12.35
N GLY A 377 -0.94 -11.05 11.32
CA GLY A 377 -2.17 -11.81 11.01
C GLY A 377 -3.32 -10.95 10.46
N SER A 378 -3.07 -9.66 10.16
CA SER A 378 -4.02 -8.73 9.57
C SER A 378 -3.33 -7.63 8.79
N PHE A 379 -4.02 -7.07 7.79
CA PHE A 379 -3.54 -5.89 7.07
C PHE A 379 -3.48 -4.67 8.00
N VAL A 380 -2.59 -3.72 7.67
CA VAL A 380 -2.47 -2.44 8.38
C VAL A 380 -3.23 -1.34 7.65
N ARG A 381 -3.62 -0.29 8.38
CA ARG A 381 -4.26 0.89 7.78
C ARG A 381 -3.35 1.58 6.76
N SER A 382 -3.96 2.30 5.82
CA SER A 382 -3.23 3.10 4.82
C SER A 382 -2.27 4.10 5.47
N SER A 383 -2.68 4.75 6.55
CA SER A 383 -1.83 5.66 7.33
C SER A 383 -0.61 4.96 7.94
N THR A 384 -0.74 3.71 8.38
CA THR A 384 0.38 2.92 8.91
C THR A 384 1.36 2.57 7.79
N LEU A 385 0.86 2.09 6.66
CA LEU A 385 1.68 1.73 5.51
C LEU A 385 2.41 2.95 4.94
N LYS A 386 1.69 4.08 4.74
CA LYS A 386 2.26 5.36 4.33
C LYS A 386 3.29 5.83 5.36
N GLY A 387 2.93 5.81 6.64
CA GLY A 387 3.79 6.23 7.74
C GLY A 387 5.12 5.47 7.76
N VAL A 388 5.11 4.14 7.65
CA VAL A 388 6.32 3.31 7.62
C VAL A 388 7.17 3.63 6.38
N ALA A 389 6.55 3.79 5.20
CA ALA A 389 7.28 4.10 3.96
C ALA A 389 8.00 5.46 4.04
N LEU A 390 7.32 6.51 4.54
CA LEU A 390 7.91 7.84 4.71
C LEU A 390 8.95 7.89 5.84
N HIS A 391 8.69 7.16 6.93
CA HIS A 391 9.60 7.07 8.08
C HIS A 391 10.97 6.50 7.71
N THR A 392 10.98 5.53 6.81
CA THR A 392 12.18 4.77 6.44
C THR A 392 12.79 5.19 5.10
N ALA A 393 12.21 6.20 4.43
CA ALA A 393 12.77 6.73 3.20
C ALA A 393 14.19 7.28 3.43
N ASP A 394 15.07 7.04 2.46
CA ASP A 394 16.42 7.60 2.48
C ASP A 394 16.38 9.07 2.05
N ASP A 395 16.85 9.94 2.92
CA ASP A 395 16.94 11.37 2.64
C ASP A 395 17.72 11.65 1.34
N ALA A 396 17.18 12.53 0.50
CA ALA A 396 17.75 12.90 -0.79
C ALA A 396 17.42 14.36 -1.13
N GLY A 397 18.29 15.02 -1.85
CA GLY A 397 18.14 16.44 -2.14
C GLY A 397 18.76 17.32 -1.06
N ILE A 398 18.02 18.28 -0.53
CA ILE A 398 18.45 19.06 0.64
C ILE A 398 18.16 18.22 1.90
N ALA A 399 18.94 18.42 2.96
CA ALA A 399 18.78 17.66 4.19
C ALA A 399 17.39 17.84 4.80
N GLY A 400 16.70 16.74 5.11
CA GLY A 400 15.30 16.70 5.51
C GLY A 400 14.34 16.77 4.30
N PRO A 401 13.02 16.78 4.54
CA PRO A 401 12.04 16.71 3.46
C PRO A 401 12.04 17.97 2.59
N ASP A 402 11.79 17.79 1.30
CA ASP A 402 11.74 18.87 0.32
C ASP A 402 10.61 18.70 -0.72
N ALA A 403 10.42 19.69 -1.55
CA ALA A 403 9.37 19.71 -2.56
C ALA A 403 9.76 18.99 -3.88
N VAL A 404 10.93 18.35 -3.94
CA VAL A 404 11.46 17.64 -5.11
C VAL A 404 11.45 16.13 -4.88
N TYR A 405 12.03 15.67 -3.76
CA TYR A 405 12.13 14.26 -3.40
C TYR A 405 11.08 13.83 -2.36
N GLY A 406 10.34 14.78 -1.77
CA GLY A 406 9.47 14.50 -0.64
C GLY A 406 10.28 14.14 0.61
N TRP A 407 9.97 13.00 1.22
CA TRP A 407 10.72 12.45 2.35
C TRP A 407 11.97 11.66 1.93
N GLY A 408 12.24 11.60 0.61
CA GLY A 408 13.39 10.94 0.02
C GLY A 408 13.06 9.73 -0.83
N LEU A 409 14.06 8.90 -1.15
CA LEU A 409 13.91 7.68 -1.94
C LEU A 409 13.32 6.56 -1.09
N MET A 410 12.29 5.89 -1.61
CA MET A 410 11.68 4.74 -0.94
C MET A 410 12.70 3.66 -0.59
N ASN A 411 12.71 3.21 0.67
CA ASN A 411 13.56 2.13 1.17
C ASN A 411 12.72 0.98 1.74
N ALA A 412 12.29 0.07 0.86
CA ALA A 412 11.47 -1.07 1.24
C ALA A 412 12.16 -2.02 2.21
N ARG A 413 13.51 -2.12 2.14
CA ARG A 413 14.29 -2.94 3.05
C ARG A 413 14.17 -2.42 4.49
N ALA A 414 14.38 -1.13 4.70
CA ALA A 414 14.25 -0.51 6.02
C ALA A 414 12.80 -0.55 6.53
N ALA A 415 11.83 -0.34 5.64
CA ALA A 415 10.41 -0.46 5.96
C ALA A 415 10.03 -1.88 6.44
N ALA A 416 10.48 -2.92 5.72
CA ALA A 416 10.24 -4.30 6.12
C ALA A 416 10.92 -4.65 7.45
N LEU A 417 12.13 -4.17 7.69
CA LEU A 417 12.80 -4.36 8.98
C LEU A 417 12.05 -3.68 10.12
N ALA A 418 11.57 -2.44 9.93
CA ALA A 418 10.77 -1.76 10.94
C ALA A 418 9.48 -2.54 11.28
N ILE A 419 8.84 -3.17 10.29
CA ILE A 419 7.67 -4.02 10.51
C ILE A 419 8.05 -5.30 11.27
N SER A 420 9.14 -5.99 10.86
CA SER A 420 9.60 -7.24 11.49
C SER A 420 10.08 -7.05 12.93
N GLN A 421 10.67 -5.90 13.23
CA GLN A 421 11.26 -5.58 14.53
C GLN A 421 10.26 -4.91 15.48
N ASN A 422 8.99 -4.80 15.09
CA ASN A 422 7.96 -4.18 15.91
C ASN A 422 7.84 -4.84 17.29
N GLY A 423 7.86 -4.00 18.35
CA GLY A 423 7.88 -4.45 19.74
C GLY A 423 9.27 -4.82 20.27
N ASN A 424 10.33 -4.64 19.47
CA ASN A 424 11.73 -4.84 19.84
C ASN A 424 12.57 -3.60 19.50
N GLU A 425 13.21 -3.55 18.33
CA GLU A 425 14.05 -2.42 17.90
C GLU A 425 13.24 -1.32 17.19
N SER A 426 11.96 -1.53 17.01
CA SER A 426 11.02 -0.56 16.45
C SER A 426 9.65 -0.60 17.15
N ILE A 427 8.88 0.44 16.92
CA ILE A 427 7.44 0.51 17.22
C ILE A 427 6.73 0.84 15.91
N VAL A 428 5.71 0.04 15.56
CA VAL A 428 4.79 0.31 14.46
C VAL A 428 3.39 0.03 15.00
N ASP A 429 2.76 0.99 15.63
CA ASP A 429 1.50 0.84 16.34
C ASP A 429 0.36 1.61 15.70
N GLU A 430 -0.83 1.02 15.72
CA GLU A 430 -2.09 1.66 15.32
C GLU A 430 -2.87 2.09 16.56
N LEU A 431 -2.99 3.40 16.76
CA LEU A 431 -3.52 4.02 17.95
C LEU A 431 -4.73 4.91 17.64
N THR A 432 -5.44 5.34 18.68
CA THR A 432 -6.55 6.30 18.59
C THR A 432 -6.34 7.39 19.62
N LEU A 433 -6.36 8.66 19.19
CA LEU A 433 -6.33 9.82 20.06
C LEU A 433 -7.75 10.38 20.17
N SER A 434 -8.31 10.41 21.39
CA SER A 434 -9.61 11.01 21.65
C SER A 434 -9.46 12.51 21.94
N ALA A 435 -10.51 13.28 21.65
CA ALA A 435 -10.52 14.72 21.89
C ALA A 435 -10.21 15.05 23.36
N GLY A 436 -9.28 15.99 23.56
CA GLY A 436 -8.79 16.41 24.88
C GLY A 436 -7.86 15.42 25.58
N GLN A 437 -7.46 14.33 24.92
CA GLN A 437 -6.49 13.37 25.46
C GLN A 437 -5.10 13.57 24.82
N SER A 438 -4.09 12.97 25.45
CA SER A 438 -2.75 12.80 24.90
C SER A 438 -2.31 11.36 25.04
N TYR A 439 -1.46 10.91 24.13
CA TYR A 439 -0.75 9.64 24.22
C TYR A 439 0.70 9.92 24.58
N SER A 440 1.30 9.09 25.44
CA SER A 440 2.72 9.22 25.78
C SER A 440 3.36 7.86 26.02
N ILE A 441 4.59 7.68 25.51
CA ILE A 441 5.40 6.49 25.71
C ILE A 441 6.85 6.89 25.96
N THR A 442 7.55 6.13 26.82
CA THR A 442 9.00 6.27 27.03
C THR A 442 9.71 5.16 26.29
N VAL A 443 10.76 5.51 25.56
CA VAL A 443 11.57 4.59 24.76
C VAL A 443 13.05 4.83 25.05
N ASP A 444 13.88 3.79 24.89
CA ASP A 444 15.33 3.88 25.05
C ASP A 444 16.01 3.82 23.68
N ALA A 445 16.78 4.84 23.33
CA ALA A 445 17.56 4.90 22.10
C ALA A 445 18.75 3.91 22.15
N ASP A 446 19.10 3.31 21.02
CA ASP A 446 20.17 2.29 20.91
C ASP A 446 21.59 2.87 21.04
N GLY A 447 21.73 4.19 20.98
CA GLY A 447 23.02 4.88 21.09
C GLY A 447 23.89 4.82 19.83
N THR A 448 23.40 4.22 18.75
CA THR A 448 24.16 4.02 17.49
C THR A 448 23.45 4.69 16.31
N ASN A 449 22.16 4.44 16.17
CA ASN A 449 21.32 5.00 15.11
C ASN A 449 20.60 6.26 15.59
N PRO A 450 20.16 7.13 14.70
CA PRO A 450 19.21 8.19 15.06
C PRO A 450 17.93 7.59 15.66
N LEU A 451 17.42 8.19 16.75
CA LEU A 451 16.06 7.93 17.19
C LEU A 451 15.13 8.70 16.25
N ILE A 452 14.34 7.99 15.46
CA ILE A 452 13.34 8.58 14.58
C ILE A 452 11.96 8.24 15.15
N ALA A 453 11.09 9.26 15.26
CA ALA A 453 9.71 9.09 15.69
C ALA A 453 8.77 9.83 14.73
N SER A 454 7.73 9.16 14.25
CA SER A 454 6.74 9.75 13.35
C SER A 454 5.32 9.32 13.67
N ILE A 455 4.37 10.18 13.31
CA ILE A 455 2.94 9.86 13.31
C ILE A 455 2.37 10.08 11.91
N SER A 456 1.39 9.27 11.54
CA SER A 456 0.68 9.35 10.27
C SER A 456 -0.80 9.06 10.49
N TRP A 457 -1.67 9.83 9.84
CA TRP A 457 -3.11 9.61 9.94
C TRP A 457 -3.81 9.90 8.61
N THR A 458 -4.97 9.32 8.42
CA THR A 458 -5.87 9.66 7.32
C THR A 458 -6.78 10.76 7.82
N ASP A 459 -6.59 11.98 7.30
CA ASP A 459 -7.29 13.17 7.75
C ASP A 459 -8.65 13.35 7.04
N PRO A 460 -9.70 13.85 7.70
CA PRO A 460 -10.96 14.17 7.04
C PRO A 460 -10.77 15.13 5.86
N ALA A 461 -11.67 15.07 4.88
CA ALA A 461 -11.66 15.97 3.74
C ALA A 461 -11.73 17.45 4.18
N GLY A 462 -10.82 18.27 3.68
CA GLY A 462 -10.72 19.70 3.97
C GLY A 462 -11.65 20.56 3.12
N THR A 463 -11.51 21.87 3.23
CA THR A 463 -12.25 22.83 2.40
C THR A 463 -11.52 23.03 1.07
N ALA A 464 -12.18 22.74 -0.04
CA ALA A 464 -11.60 22.91 -1.37
C ALA A 464 -11.45 24.38 -1.75
N ASN A 465 -10.32 24.71 -2.40
CA ASN A 465 -10.10 25.99 -3.07
C ASN A 465 -11.03 26.08 -4.30
N THR A 466 -11.64 27.22 -4.52
CA THR A 466 -12.62 27.46 -5.60
C THR A 466 -12.24 28.59 -6.55
N GLY A 467 -10.95 28.98 -6.59
CA GLY A 467 -10.49 29.99 -7.55
C GLY A 467 -9.48 31.00 -6.99
N THR A 468 -8.90 30.78 -5.81
CA THR A 468 -7.88 31.67 -5.24
C THR A 468 -6.49 31.14 -5.59
N THR A 469 -5.68 31.91 -6.31
CA THR A 469 -4.30 31.58 -6.62
C THR A 469 -3.44 31.62 -5.35
N ASN A 470 -2.59 30.60 -5.14
CA ASN A 470 -1.66 30.49 -4.01
C ASN A 470 -2.35 30.64 -2.64
N LEU A 471 -3.44 29.90 -2.42
CA LEU A 471 -4.18 29.93 -1.17
C LEU A 471 -3.43 29.15 -0.07
N THR A 472 -2.71 29.86 0.78
CA THR A 472 -1.87 29.29 1.85
C THR A 472 -2.64 28.87 3.12
N THR A 473 -3.97 28.92 3.10
CA THR A 473 -4.78 28.47 4.24
C THR A 473 -4.67 26.95 4.40
N PRO A 474 -4.25 26.44 5.57
CA PRO A 474 -4.15 25.01 5.82
C PRO A 474 -5.48 24.28 5.56
N VAL A 475 -5.40 23.14 4.87
CA VAL A 475 -6.57 22.28 4.61
C VAL A 475 -6.64 21.08 5.55
N LEU A 476 -5.68 20.95 6.47
CA LEU A 476 -5.69 19.95 7.54
C LEU A 476 -6.90 20.19 8.46
N VAL A 477 -7.61 19.11 8.80
CA VAL A 477 -8.83 19.16 9.63
C VAL A 477 -8.53 18.74 11.06
N ASN A 478 -7.88 17.58 11.24
CA ASN A 478 -7.46 17.08 12.54
C ASN A 478 -5.94 17.27 12.67
N ASP A 479 -5.53 18.28 13.41
CA ASP A 479 -4.13 18.68 13.60
C ASP A 479 -3.55 17.92 14.81
N LEU A 480 -2.84 16.81 14.56
CA LEU A 480 -2.11 16.03 15.56
C LEU A 480 -0.67 16.52 15.62
N ASP A 481 -0.09 16.51 16.82
CA ASP A 481 1.29 16.92 17.08
C ASP A 481 2.09 15.83 17.76
N ILE A 482 3.29 15.52 17.25
CA ILE A 482 4.28 14.72 17.95
C ILE A 482 5.38 15.58 18.57
N ARG A 483 5.84 15.22 19.77
CA ARG A 483 7.01 15.80 20.44
C ARG A 483 7.87 14.68 21.02
N VAL A 484 9.18 14.84 20.92
CA VAL A 484 10.17 13.98 21.59
C VAL A 484 10.91 14.81 22.62
N THR A 485 11.01 14.35 23.86
CA THR A 485 11.65 15.10 24.95
C THR A 485 12.67 14.25 25.70
N GLN A 486 13.76 14.92 26.14
CA GLN A 486 14.77 14.34 27.01
C GLN A 486 15.45 15.46 27.83
N GLY A 487 15.56 15.29 29.15
CA GLY A 487 16.36 16.17 30.01
C GLY A 487 16.04 17.65 29.93
N GLY A 488 14.78 18.02 29.62
CA GLY A 488 14.33 19.39 29.42
C GLY A 488 14.45 19.92 27.98
N SER A 489 15.05 19.16 27.07
CA SER A 489 15.07 19.44 25.62
C SER A 489 13.78 18.93 24.97
N THR A 490 13.24 19.67 24.00
CA THR A 490 12.09 19.28 23.18
C THR A 490 12.49 19.32 21.71
N PHE A 491 12.26 18.22 21.00
CA PHE A 491 12.43 18.07 19.56
C PHE A 491 11.06 18.17 18.88
N THR A 492 11.01 18.86 17.77
CA THR A 492 9.80 19.14 17.00
C THR A 492 9.90 18.57 15.59
N PRO A 493 8.76 18.27 14.92
CA PRO A 493 8.76 17.66 13.60
C PRO A 493 9.30 18.58 12.50
N TYR A 494 9.63 18.00 11.35
CA TYR A 494 9.93 18.75 10.14
C TYR A 494 8.68 19.41 9.56
N ARG A 495 8.90 20.54 8.89
CA ARG A 495 7.91 21.25 8.07
C ARG A 495 8.60 22.01 6.95
N LEU A 496 7.92 22.30 5.86
CA LEU A 496 8.40 23.27 4.90
C LEU A 496 8.23 24.70 5.43
N THR A 497 9.18 25.56 5.11
CA THR A 497 9.18 26.99 5.44
C THR A 497 9.15 27.88 4.19
N GLY A 498 9.16 27.26 3.02
CA GLY A 498 9.09 27.85 1.70
C GLY A 498 9.17 26.75 0.64
N VAL A 499 9.09 27.12 -0.62
CA VAL A 499 9.06 26.19 -1.76
C VAL A 499 10.31 25.30 -1.85
N ASN A 500 11.44 25.74 -1.31
CA ASN A 500 12.72 25.00 -1.35
C ASN A 500 13.46 25.12 -0.01
N SER A 501 12.75 25.06 1.09
CA SER A 501 13.36 25.13 2.41
C SER A 501 12.50 24.44 3.45
N ASN A 502 13.15 23.80 4.42
CA ASN A 502 12.52 23.15 5.56
C ASN A 502 13.14 23.64 6.88
N SER A 503 12.48 23.35 7.97
CA SER A 503 13.01 23.46 9.33
C SER A 503 12.19 22.55 10.26
N THR A 504 12.63 22.41 11.50
CA THR A 504 11.79 21.80 12.54
C THR A 504 10.90 22.84 13.21
N GLY A 505 9.71 22.45 13.65
CA GLY A 505 8.73 23.33 14.28
C GLY A 505 7.34 22.67 14.30
N ASP A 506 6.33 23.44 14.67
CA ASP A 506 4.95 22.99 14.53
C ASP A 506 4.61 22.80 13.06
N ASN A 507 4.18 21.59 12.70
CA ASN A 507 3.60 21.31 11.40
C ASN A 507 2.07 21.31 11.54
N THR A 508 1.39 22.19 10.81
CA THR A 508 -0.06 22.40 10.90
C THR A 508 -0.76 22.14 9.58
N VAL A 509 -0.06 21.47 8.64
CA VAL A 509 -0.53 21.29 7.27
C VAL A 509 -0.51 19.82 6.79
N ASP A 510 0.46 19.02 7.24
CA ASP A 510 0.63 17.63 6.80
C ASP A 510 -0.07 16.64 7.74
N PRO A 511 -0.74 15.58 7.24
CA PRO A 511 -1.23 14.46 8.04
C PRO A 511 -0.11 13.43 8.32
N TYR A 512 1.13 13.90 8.41
CA TYR A 512 2.32 13.14 8.74
C TYR A 512 3.35 14.05 9.41
N GLU A 513 3.89 13.62 10.54
CA GLU A 513 4.95 14.34 11.24
C GLU A 513 6.11 13.40 11.59
N ARG A 514 7.35 13.85 11.44
CA ARG A 514 8.57 13.08 11.74
C ARG A 514 9.59 13.95 12.48
N ILE A 515 10.20 13.36 13.50
CA ILE A 515 11.28 13.93 14.30
C ILE A 515 12.49 12.99 14.23
N ASP A 516 13.65 13.52 13.87
CA ASP A 516 14.92 12.83 13.85
C ASP A 516 15.82 13.38 14.97
N VAL A 517 16.27 12.50 15.87
CA VAL A 517 17.21 12.85 16.95
C VAL A 517 18.54 12.17 16.68
N ASN A 518 19.47 12.89 16.06
CA ASN A 518 20.80 12.40 15.75
C ASN A 518 21.64 12.25 17.03
N GLY A 519 22.43 11.17 17.12
CA GLY A 519 23.26 10.87 18.28
C GLY A 519 22.46 10.59 19.56
N ALA A 520 21.22 10.11 19.39
CA ALA A 520 20.34 9.76 20.49
C ALA A 520 20.94 8.68 21.40
N SER A 521 20.80 8.85 22.73
CA SER A 521 21.19 7.87 23.73
C SER A 521 20.37 8.02 25.01
N GLY A 522 20.09 6.91 25.70
CA GLY A 522 19.25 6.89 26.90
C GLY A 522 17.77 7.05 26.60
N SER A 523 16.99 7.39 27.62
CA SER A 523 15.53 7.38 27.57
C SER A 523 14.95 8.69 27.05
N TYR A 524 13.99 8.58 26.14
CA TYR A 524 13.20 9.68 25.57
C TYR A 524 11.72 9.46 25.83
N THR A 525 10.98 10.54 26.00
CA THR A 525 9.51 10.50 26.04
C THR A 525 8.95 11.04 24.73
N ILE A 526 8.14 10.22 24.06
CA ILE A 526 7.37 10.59 22.87
C ILE A 526 5.96 10.91 23.31
N THR A 527 5.45 12.08 22.93
CA THR A 527 4.09 12.51 23.26
C THR A 527 3.35 12.90 21.99
N VAL A 528 2.12 12.43 21.86
CA VAL A 528 1.20 12.81 20.78
C VAL A 528 0.02 13.56 21.39
N THR A 529 -0.25 14.74 20.87
CA THR A 529 -1.37 15.61 21.26
C THR A 529 -2.17 16.02 20.02
N HIS A 530 -3.18 16.86 20.20
CA HIS A 530 -3.87 17.51 19.08
C HIS A 530 -4.15 18.97 19.39
N LYS A 531 -4.24 19.79 18.33
CA LYS A 531 -4.70 21.17 18.41
C LYS A 531 -6.19 21.27 18.06
N GLY A 532 -6.88 22.25 18.66
CA GLY A 532 -8.29 22.45 18.37
C GLY A 532 -9.19 21.25 18.72
N SER A 533 -10.29 21.13 18.01
CA SER A 533 -11.24 20.01 18.15
C SER A 533 -10.98 18.94 17.09
N LEU A 534 -11.07 17.66 17.47
CA LEU A 534 -11.04 16.57 16.51
C LEU A 534 -12.42 16.37 15.88
N SER A 535 -12.49 16.38 14.56
CA SER A 535 -13.67 15.96 13.81
C SER A 535 -14.00 14.49 14.14
N GLY A 536 -15.26 14.19 14.44
CA GLY A 536 -15.66 12.86 14.89
C GLY A 536 -15.28 12.52 16.34
N GLY A 537 -14.66 13.44 17.10
CA GLY A 537 -14.32 13.26 18.52
C GLY A 537 -13.06 12.41 18.78
N SER A 538 -12.45 11.84 17.77
CA SER A 538 -11.19 11.09 17.84
C SER A 538 -10.50 11.02 16.47
N GLN A 539 -9.19 10.71 16.46
CA GLN A 539 -8.41 10.45 15.26
C GLN A 539 -7.60 9.16 15.44
N ASN A 540 -7.74 8.24 14.50
CA ASN A 540 -6.85 7.08 14.39
C ASN A 540 -5.52 7.54 13.77
N PHE A 541 -4.41 7.08 14.31
CA PHE A 541 -3.08 7.39 13.80
C PHE A 541 -2.15 6.17 13.94
N ALA A 542 -1.11 6.15 13.14
CA ALA A 542 0.01 5.24 13.29
C ALA A 542 1.15 5.95 14.02
N LEU A 543 1.81 5.27 14.93
CA LEU A 543 3.08 5.69 15.53
C LEU A 543 4.17 4.77 15.02
N VAL A 544 5.21 5.34 14.41
CA VAL A 544 6.40 4.60 13.99
C VAL A 544 7.62 5.17 14.71
N VAL A 545 8.40 4.29 15.35
CA VAL A 545 9.65 4.66 16.02
C VAL A 545 10.73 3.65 15.67
N THR A 546 11.93 4.12 15.35
CA THR A 546 13.13 3.30 15.08
C THR A 546 14.36 3.85 15.81
N GLY A 547 15.47 3.11 15.82
CA GLY A 547 16.66 3.47 16.59
C GLY A 547 16.54 3.16 18.07
N LEU A 548 15.75 2.13 18.40
CA LEU A 548 15.48 1.69 19.77
C LEU A 548 16.48 0.61 20.20
N THR A 549 16.84 0.64 21.48
CA THR A 549 17.52 -0.50 22.10
C THR A 549 16.57 -1.68 22.11
N GLY A 550 16.89 -2.70 21.30
CA GLY A 550 16.18 -3.97 21.37
C GLY A 550 16.35 -4.55 22.76
N THR A 551 15.27 -4.67 23.53
CA THR A 551 15.29 -5.67 24.59
C THR A 551 15.34 -7.02 23.90
N PRO A 552 16.36 -7.86 24.13
CA PRO A 552 16.30 -9.23 23.64
C PRO A 552 15.01 -9.82 24.17
N VAL A 553 14.03 -10.09 23.31
CA VAL A 553 12.87 -10.87 23.71
C VAL A 553 13.39 -12.27 23.95
N VAL A 554 13.81 -12.51 25.19
CA VAL A 554 14.25 -13.83 25.60
C VAL A 554 13.02 -14.71 25.57
N CYS A 555 12.98 -15.58 24.58
CA CYS A 555 11.96 -16.62 24.58
C CYS A 555 12.16 -17.48 25.83
N ASN A 556 11.30 -17.28 26.83
CA ASN A 556 11.16 -18.22 27.92
C ASN A 556 10.11 -19.25 27.47
N ALA A 557 10.52 -20.48 27.26
CA ALA A 557 9.62 -21.57 26.85
C ALA A 557 8.57 -21.85 27.93
N THR A 558 7.66 -20.87 28.13
CA THR A 558 6.52 -20.98 29.03
C THR A 558 5.36 -21.67 28.33
N MET A 559 4.59 -22.44 29.06
CA MET A 559 3.43 -23.16 28.52
C MET A 559 2.35 -22.15 28.07
N PRO A 560 1.89 -22.19 26.81
CA PRO A 560 0.82 -21.31 26.33
C PRO A 560 -0.47 -21.51 27.14
N THR A 561 -1.18 -20.41 27.37
CA THR A 561 -2.51 -20.37 28.01
C THR A 561 -3.60 -20.09 26.99
N GLY A 562 -4.86 -20.11 27.38
CA GLY A 562 -5.99 -19.71 26.54
C GLY A 562 -6.30 -20.66 25.38
N LEU A 563 -5.74 -21.89 25.33
CA LEU A 563 -6.05 -22.82 24.24
C LEU A 563 -7.54 -23.11 24.16
N ALA A 564 -8.15 -22.76 23.03
CA ALA A 564 -9.57 -22.93 22.75
C ALA A 564 -9.80 -23.43 21.32
N ALA A 565 -10.93 -24.12 21.11
CA ALA A 565 -11.40 -24.52 19.79
C ALA A 565 -12.64 -23.72 19.41
N SER A 566 -12.69 -23.24 18.17
CA SER A 566 -13.80 -22.49 17.57
C SER A 566 -14.06 -22.97 16.14
N ASN A 567 -15.03 -22.39 15.45
CA ASN A 567 -15.36 -22.70 14.04
C ASN A 567 -15.49 -24.21 13.76
N ILE A 568 -16.08 -24.95 14.71
CA ILE A 568 -16.15 -26.41 14.65
C ILE A 568 -17.22 -26.84 13.63
N SER A 569 -16.79 -27.61 12.65
CA SER A 569 -17.65 -28.24 11.64
C SER A 569 -17.63 -29.77 11.77
N PHE A 570 -18.19 -30.46 10.79
CA PHE A 570 -18.12 -31.92 10.74
C PHE A 570 -16.71 -32.47 10.40
N ALA A 571 -15.82 -31.64 9.85
CA ALA A 571 -14.48 -32.04 9.39
C ALA A 571 -13.37 -31.07 9.72
N THR A 572 -13.68 -29.92 10.37
CA THR A 572 -12.69 -28.88 10.69
C THR A 572 -12.91 -28.28 12.07
N ALA A 573 -11.87 -27.68 12.64
CA ALA A 573 -11.91 -26.81 13.82
C ALA A 573 -10.75 -25.82 13.78
N THR A 574 -10.94 -24.59 14.29
CA THR A 574 -9.89 -23.61 14.50
C THR A 574 -9.43 -23.64 15.94
N LEU A 575 -8.12 -23.79 16.17
CA LEU A 575 -7.51 -23.66 17.50
C LEU A 575 -6.85 -22.30 17.64
N THR A 576 -6.99 -21.67 18.82
CA THR A 576 -6.34 -20.41 19.20
C THR A 576 -5.75 -20.51 20.59
N TRP A 577 -4.70 -19.74 20.89
CA TRP A 577 -4.04 -19.69 22.21
C TRP A 577 -3.35 -18.34 22.43
N ASP A 578 -2.95 -18.06 23.68
CA ASP A 578 -2.24 -16.85 24.05
C ASP A 578 -0.78 -16.91 23.60
N ALA A 579 -0.25 -15.75 23.14
CA ALA A 579 1.11 -15.65 22.66
C ALA A 579 2.14 -15.81 23.79
N VAL A 580 3.22 -16.54 23.48
CA VAL A 580 4.48 -16.54 24.26
C VAL A 580 5.50 -15.74 23.46
N PRO A 581 6.10 -14.68 24.04
CA PRO A 581 7.03 -13.82 23.31
C PRO A 581 8.17 -14.58 22.62
N ALA A 582 8.46 -14.24 21.37
CA ALA A 582 9.50 -14.83 20.51
C ALA A 582 9.43 -16.37 20.36
N ALA A 583 8.27 -17.00 20.59
CA ALA A 583 8.09 -18.43 20.45
C ALA A 583 7.40 -18.79 19.12
N THR A 584 7.75 -19.95 18.60
CA THR A 584 6.93 -20.77 17.69
C THR A 584 6.22 -21.86 18.49
N TYR A 585 5.35 -22.65 17.86
CA TYR A 585 4.54 -23.61 18.60
C TYR A 585 4.54 -24.98 17.94
N ASP A 586 4.39 -26.04 18.77
CA ASP A 586 3.92 -27.33 18.31
C ASP A 586 2.49 -27.52 18.82
N VAL A 587 1.56 -27.69 17.92
CA VAL A 587 0.17 -28.06 18.20
C VAL A 587 0.00 -29.54 17.94
N ARG A 588 -0.63 -30.25 18.87
CA ARG A 588 -0.97 -31.65 18.67
C ARG A 588 -2.43 -31.91 18.99
N TYR A 589 -3.05 -32.84 18.26
CA TYR A 589 -4.42 -33.25 18.49
C TYR A 589 -4.61 -34.74 18.22
N ARG A 590 -5.66 -35.31 18.78
CA ARG A 590 -6.09 -36.71 18.56
C ARG A 590 -7.56 -36.89 18.91
N GLU A 591 -8.13 -38.00 18.45
CA GLU A 591 -9.42 -38.46 18.95
C GLU A 591 -9.28 -38.89 20.43
N VAL A 592 -10.25 -38.52 21.27
CA VAL A 592 -10.23 -38.85 22.70
C VAL A 592 -10.27 -40.38 22.86
N GLY A 593 -9.35 -40.91 23.66
CA GLY A 593 -9.19 -42.34 23.89
C GLY A 593 -8.19 -43.06 22.96
N THR A 594 -7.62 -42.37 21.95
CA THR A 594 -6.53 -42.92 21.14
C THR A 594 -5.15 -42.61 21.77
N SER A 595 -4.14 -43.40 21.44
CA SER A 595 -2.76 -43.19 21.94
C SER A 595 -1.89 -42.29 21.09
N SER A 596 -2.19 -42.16 19.78
CA SER A 596 -1.34 -41.47 18.82
C SER A 596 -1.76 -40.01 18.63
N TRP A 597 -0.78 -39.09 18.69
CA TRP A 597 -0.97 -37.66 18.44
C TRP A 597 -0.56 -37.29 17.01
N THR A 598 -1.37 -36.49 16.34
CA THR A 598 -0.97 -35.74 15.15
C THR A 598 -0.38 -34.40 15.60
N THR A 599 0.83 -34.04 15.14
CA THR A 599 1.53 -32.83 15.57
C THR A 599 1.88 -31.97 14.36
N SER A 600 1.68 -30.65 14.47
CA SER A 600 2.03 -29.65 13.46
C SER A 600 2.86 -28.52 14.11
N ALA A 601 3.85 -28.01 13.41
CA ALA A 601 4.56 -26.78 13.77
C ALA A 601 3.78 -25.56 13.27
N VAL A 602 3.64 -24.53 14.12
CA VAL A 602 2.87 -23.31 13.85
C VAL A 602 3.68 -22.10 14.28
N SER A 603 3.79 -21.08 13.44
CA SER A 603 4.50 -19.83 13.78
C SER A 603 3.63 -18.78 14.48
N GLY A 604 2.31 -18.81 14.29
CA GLY A 604 1.34 -17.91 14.91
C GLY A 604 0.59 -18.55 16.08
N THR A 605 -0.43 -17.86 16.61
CA THR A 605 -1.25 -18.28 17.75
C THR A 605 -2.58 -18.89 17.35
N THR A 606 -2.74 -19.29 16.10
CA THR A 606 -3.94 -19.92 15.55
C THR A 606 -3.56 -20.99 14.52
N THR A 607 -4.38 -22.02 14.40
CA THR A 607 -4.26 -23.03 13.33
C THR A 607 -5.60 -23.70 13.07
N ASP A 608 -5.83 -24.06 11.81
CA ASP A 608 -7.01 -24.82 11.42
C ASP A 608 -6.67 -26.32 11.36
N LEU A 609 -7.51 -27.12 11.99
CA LEU A 609 -7.51 -28.57 11.84
C LEU A 609 -8.48 -28.97 10.74
N THR A 610 -8.05 -29.83 9.85
CA THR A 610 -8.85 -30.33 8.71
C THR A 610 -8.84 -31.85 8.65
N GLY A 611 -9.80 -32.43 7.93
CA GLY A 611 -9.88 -33.89 7.78
C GLY A 611 -10.30 -34.63 9.04
N LEU A 612 -11.00 -33.95 9.96
CA LEU A 612 -11.52 -34.55 11.17
C LEU A 612 -12.71 -35.48 10.87
N THR A 613 -12.91 -36.48 11.72
CA THR A 613 -14.05 -37.39 11.65
C THR A 613 -15.30 -36.70 12.23
N ALA A 614 -16.45 -36.80 11.56
CA ALA A 614 -17.69 -36.21 12.03
C ALA A 614 -18.20 -36.89 13.35
N THR A 615 -18.90 -36.13 14.19
CA THR A 615 -19.46 -36.60 15.47
C THR A 615 -18.44 -37.24 16.42
N THR A 616 -17.18 -36.80 16.32
CA THR A 616 -16.05 -37.38 17.07
C THR A 616 -15.48 -36.36 18.04
N GLN A 617 -15.19 -36.77 19.26
CA GLN A 617 -14.56 -35.92 20.26
C GLN A 617 -13.05 -35.94 20.09
N TYR A 618 -12.48 -34.76 20.01
CA TYR A 618 -11.04 -34.52 19.92
C TYR A 618 -10.50 -33.81 21.15
N GLU A 619 -9.24 -34.05 21.46
CA GLU A 619 -8.45 -33.24 22.38
C GLU A 619 -7.25 -32.67 21.68
N ALA A 620 -6.91 -31.40 21.99
CA ALA A 620 -5.77 -30.69 21.45
C ALA A 620 -4.91 -30.09 22.55
N GLN A 621 -3.61 -29.96 22.29
CA GLN A 621 -2.63 -29.35 23.19
C GLN A 621 -1.63 -28.52 22.39
N VAL A 622 -1.08 -27.47 22.99
CA VAL A 622 -0.05 -26.62 22.41
C VAL A 622 1.13 -26.46 23.35
N ARG A 623 2.35 -26.34 22.78
CA ARG A 623 3.54 -25.95 23.53
C ARG A 623 4.31 -24.88 22.78
N SER A 624 5.00 -24.02 23.50
CA SER A 624 5.95 -23.05 22.91
C SER A 624 7.30 -23.69 22.63
N LYS A 625 8.00 -23.16 21.61
CA LYS A 625 9.34 -23.53 21.18
C LYS A 625 10.17 -22.28 20.95
N CYS A 626 11.35 -22.22 21.53
CA CYS A 626 12.29 -21.15 21.31
C CYS A 626 13.35 -21.53 20.27
N SER A 627 13.98 -20.54 19.66
CA SER A 627 15.02 -20.73 18.64
C SER A 627 16.29 -21.39 19.21
N ASP A 628 16.52 -21.33 20.53
CA ASP A 628 17.60 -22.02 21.23
C ASP A 628 17.37 -23.52 21.42
N GLY A 629 16.21 -24.04 20.95
CA GLY A 629 15.81 -25.44 21.08
C GLY A 629 15.07 -25.78 22.36
N SER A 630 14.87 -24.84 23.29
CA SER A 630 14.07 -25.05 24.48
C SER A 630 12.57 -25.15 24.13
N ASN A 631 11.83 -25.99 24.88
CA ASN A 631 10.40 -26.21 24.68
C ASN A 631 9.68 -26.19 26.03
N SER A 632 8.48 -25.65 26.06
CA SER A 632 7.61 -25.80 27.23
C SER A 632 7.05 -27.24 27.33
N ALA A 633 6.44 -27.55 28.47
CA ALA A 633 5.47 -28.64 28.53
C ALA A 633 4.25 -28.31 27.62
N TYR A 634 3.54 -29.34 27.16
CA TYR A 634 2.26 -29.12 26.49
C TYR A 634 1.21 -28.57 27.46
N SER A 635 0.32 -27.73 26.99
CA SER A 635 -0.84 -27.21 27.72
C SER A 635 -1.75 -28.33 28.22
N SER A 636 -2.65 -28.02 29.14
CA SER A 636 -3.83 -28.87 29.39
C SER A 636 -4.61 -29.05 28.09
N SER A 637 -5.27 -30.23 27.94
CA SER A 637 -6.06 -30.51 26.75
C SER A 637 -7.30 -29.61 26.67
N ALA A 638 -7.49 -28.95 25.52
CA ALA A 638 -8.79 -28.41 25.12
C ALA A 638 -9.56 -29.50 24.36
N THR A 639 -10.78 -29.78 24.76
CA THR A 639 -11.64 -30.80 24.12
C THR A 639 -12.73 -30.13 23.30
N PHE A 640 -13.05 -30.70 22.14
CA PHE A 640 -14.15 -30.26 21.29
C PHE A 640 -14.75 -31.46 20.55
N THR A 641 -15.98 -31.32 20.06
CA THR A 641 -16.65 -32.39 19.31
C THR A 641 -17.09 -31.86 17.96
N THR A 642 -16.69 -32.54 16.89
CA THR A 642 -17.08 -32.21 15.50
C THR A 642 -18.59 -32.41 15.31
N THR A 643 -19.19 -31.59 14.46
CA THR A 643 -20.63 -31.65 14.18
C THR A 643 -20.99 -32.86 13.33
N GLN A 644 -22.27 -33.17 13.22
CA GLN A 644 -22.76 -34.20 12.32
C GLN A 644 -22.67 -33.69 10.88
N PHE A 645 -22.26 -34.57 9.95
CA PHE A 645 -22.36 -34.28 8.51
C PHE A 645 -23.85 -34.22 8.11
N GLN A 646 -24.33 -33.06 7.71
CA GLN A 646 -25.70 -32.90 7.19
C GLN A 646 -25.66 -32.84 5.66
N LEU A 647 -26.30 -33.85 5.03
CA LEU A 647 -26.64 -33.75 3.61
C LEU A 647 -27.88 -32.86 3.47
N SER A 648 -27.74 -31.68 2.89
CA SER A 648 -28.91 -30.91 2.44
C SER A 648 -29.45 -31.58 1.17
N TYR A 649 -30.52 -32.34 1.31
CA TYR A 649 -31.29 -32.82 0.17
C TYR A 649 -32.05 -31.63 -0.42
N CYS A 650 -31.70 -31.15 -1.57
CA CYS A 650 -32.60 -30.36 -2.40
C CYS A 650 -33.69 -31.32 -2.93
N ALA A 651 -34.85 -31.32 -2.29
CA ALA A 651 -36.04 -31.93 -2.84
C ALA A 651 -36.38 -31.16 -4.14
N SER A 652 -36.06 -31.72 -5.29
CA SER A 652 -36.61 -31.30 -6.56
C SER A 652 -38.12 -31.63 -6.52
N ASN A 653 -38.97 -30.66 -6.27
CA ASN A 653 -40.38 -30.77 -6.54
C ASN A 653 -40.56 -30.93 -8.05
N GLY A 654 -40.74 -32.19 -8.49
CA GLY A 654 -41.22 -32.45 -9.83
C GLY A 654 -42.65 -32.00 -9.98
N GLN A 655 -42.90 -31.06 -10.88
CA GLN A 655 -44.00 -31.00 -11.86
C GLN A 655 -43.51 -30.29 -13.09
#